data_666d756ad4cb37a40779a3db580341eb
#
_entry.id   666d756ad4cb37a40779a3db580341eb
#
_cell.length_a   1.000
_cell.length_b   1.000
_cell.length_c   1.000
_cell.angle_alpha   90.00
_cell.angle_beta   90.00
_cell.angle_gamma   90.00
#
_symmetry.space_group_name_H-M   'P 1'
#
loop_
_entity.id
_entity.type
_entity.pdbx_description
1 polymer ?
#
loop_
_entity_poly.entity_id
_entity_poly.type
_entity_poly.pdbx_seq_one_letter_code
_entity_poly.pdbx_strand_id
1 'polypeptide(L)'
;MIQPLLLRKISFLTVTVVAAAALLIGGHFTHAGTPLPLQNPGFEDGTEGWDVIGPPFSLRTKRAAHSGTMGLRVTDQSDTQGSSIRSAKIPVAAGSHHAVRFWGRSLAGSGAGIYVEYWDAAGTLLSTKVRGSILVFTVPHAAKDWTPFTIKAQAPPEGAALTIWIHSFNASVTTAELDDFSVTALDHDEAKEVRTTPTPESRTSSFVPPTAQRIVEIAAMLPVQPRGLGKPIGARDAWDPLREDAATAGILRVAETFAESPPPELPDELYLEFTRTGNRRNYEIPYQKCSSRIGCLVVAECLENKGRFLPAIERDVRAMCEHRSWLLPACDGALGNFRGTHLTVALGSSLRAWMLANTLYWLGDRLPGDLRAHTYDEIRRRVLDPYLAALRSGTTRGNWWMLCRNNWNAVCNAGVTGAALAIVPSTAERAEILAGMEISNPFFIKGFTEDGYCSEGVGYWNYGFGRFMMMGLMVRDATGGALDIFTDPKLPAIARFPLDILIQPKVAPAFADCSVRARPDHSVLALIDRVFPDIIPGEACTTRPLSGNILTTAFHALHDRTSATPVAIGEESMATHSWFEQAGILVTRDHPGVKTPLGAAIKGGHNSESHNHNDVGSFVVVLAGEPLLLDPGSEVYTRRTFSGRRYESNVLNSYGHPVPVVGGRLQVTGPQARGEVLETSFSDSVSHLKLQMASAYRVPALTSLIRSFVHDRKTRTITVEDHARFSEPTTFAGSLITGSRSHRIGPDLLAVYDDTHALGINIAVEGSPWEYSTETVENPGRQAPTRLGVTLTEPVLEARIRFTIQPQPVIGLPGIYSDPTWGDTTPDLAEAVTVQAEDILEQKGGEIEVCEKVGAVGQAFRFWYHAGHRLTWQFRLPTAGSYAVRLRCCHAWKETVTRTLLIDGKPVEETPFVFPFTGGWSGTEDNWRDVWLARQQIPFIIRL
;
A
#
# COMPACT_ATOMS: atom_id res chain seq x y z
N MET A 1 29.80 -37.58 -70.65
CA MET A 1 29.43 -38.13 -69.32
C MET A 1 30.31 -37.54 -68.22
N ILE A 2 30.41 -36.24 -68.14
CA ILE A 2 31.17 -35.57 -67.05
C ILE A 2 30.40 -34.33 -66.43
N GLN A 3 29.13 -34.19 -66.76
CA GLN A 3 28.42 -32.98 -66.26
C GLN A 3 27.46 -33.18 -65.04
N PRO A 4 27.11 -34.35 -64.53
CA PRO A 4 26.24 -34.35 -63.39
C PRO A 4 26.97 -34.33 -62.01
N LEU A 5 28.27 -34.53 -61.92
CA LEU A 5 28.99 -34.60 -60.61
C LEU A 5 29.47 -33.21 -60.13
N LEU A 6 29.60 -32.24 -60.97
CA LEU A 6 30.07 -30.90 -60.58
C LEU A 6 28.96 -30.03 -60.01
N LEU A 7 27.74 -30.20 -60.50
CA LEU A 7 26.56 -29.47 -60.00
C LEU A 7 26.08 -29.90 -58.56
N ARG A 8 26.29 -31.19 -58.22
CA ARG A 8 25.96 -31.69 -56.85
C ARG A 8 26.99 -31.21 -55.82
N LYS A 9 28.23 -31.03 -56.16
CA LYS A 9 29.26 -30.53 -55.23
C LYS A 9 29.15 -29.04 -55.01
N ILE A 10 28.68 -28.24 -55.98
CA ILE A 10 28.50 -26.80 -55.86
C ILE A 10 27.25 -26.50 -54.98
N SER A 11 26.17 -27.26 -55.15
CA SER A 11 25.00 -27.14 -54.31
C SER A 11 25.25 -27.46 -52.82
N PHE A 12 26.11 -28.47 -52.53
CA PHE A 12 26.46 -28.79 -51.14
C PHE A 12 27.40 -27.74 -50.51
N LEU A 13 28.28 -27.14 -51.29
CA LEU A 13 29.17 -26.10 -50.78
C LEU A 13 28.46 -24.76 -50.59
N THR A 14 27.48 -24.45 -51.43
CA THR A 14 26.67 -23.22 -51.28
C THR A 14 25.73 -23.29 -50.08
N VAL A 15 25.12 -24.43 -49.78
CA VAL A 15 24.26 -24.61 -48.61
C VAL A 15 25.09 -24.56 -47.32
N THR A 16 26.29 -25.12 -47.27
CA THR A 16 27.16 -25.09 -46.11
C THR A 16 27.73 -23.69 -45.82
N VAL A 17 28.03 -22.89 -46.87
CA VAL A 17 28.52 -21.52 -46.74
C VAL A 17 27.40 -20.56 -46.33
N VAL A 18 26.16 -20.76 -46.79
CA VAL A 18 25.02 -19.94 -46.37
C VAL A 18 24.63 -20.25 -44.92
N ALA A 19 24.71 -21.51 -44.48
CA ALA A 19 24.50 -21.86 -43.09
C ALA A 19 25.60 -21.32 -42.15
N ALA A 20 26.86 -21.29 -42.61
CA ALA A 20 27.96 -20.70 -41.84
C ALA A 20 27.95 -19.15 -41.86
N ALA A 21 27.45 -18.52 -42.92
CA ALA A 21 27.29 -17.06 -42.95
C ALA A 21 26.12 -16.55 -42.12
N ALA A 22 25.02 -17.33 -42.01
CA ALA A 22 23.91 -17.01 -41.13
C ALA A 22 24.28 -17.14 -39.64
N LEU A 23 25.28 -17.98 -39.32
CA LEU A 23 25.83 -18.10 -37.94
C LEU A 23 26.78 -16.95 -37.55
N LEU A 24 27.23 -16.15 -38.50
CA LEU A 24 28.20 -15.07 -38.24
C LEU A 24 27.58 -13.66 -38.18
N ILE A 25 26.30 -13.52 -38.51
CA ILE A 25 25.59 -12.22 -38.49
C ILE A 25 24.53 -12.13 -37.36
N GLY A 26 24.21 -13.24 -36.69
CA GLY A 26 23.32 -13.27 -35.53
C GLY A 26 24.05 -12.95 -34.24
N GLY A 27 23.81 -11.77 -33.68
CA GLY A 27 24.39 -11.37 -32.39
C GLY A 27 24.13 -12.39 -31.30
N HIS A 28 25.15 -12.97 -30.77
CA HIS A 28 25.38 -13.70 -29.54
C HIS A 28 24.18 -14.37 -28.82
N PHE A 29 23.64 -15.45 -29.38
CA PHE A 29 23.06 -16.50 -28.61
C PHE A 29 24.12 -17.60 -28.37
N THR A 30 24.94 -17.44 -27.36
CA THR A 30 25.91 -18.47 -26.97
C THR A 30 25.25 -19.43 -25.96
N HIS A 31 24.52 -20.44 -26.44
CA HIS A 31 24.24 -21.66 -25.67
C HIS A 31 23.91 -22.82 -26.60
N ALA A 32 24.57 -23.95 -26.37
CA ALA A 32 24.56 -25.13 -27.20
C ALA A 32 23.39 -26.05 -26.84
N GLY A 33 22.19 -25.80 -27.35
CA GLY A 33 21.08 -26.75 -27.36
C GLY A 33 20.89 -27.33 -28.75
N THR A 34 20.26 -28.47 -28.91
CA THR A 34 19.95 -29.07 -30.22
C THR A 34 18.77 -28.32 -30.87
N PRO A 35 18.94 -27.66 -32.01
CA PRO A 35 17.84 -26.97 -32.71
C PRO A 35 16.72 -27.93 -33.09
N LEU A 36 15.45 -27.50 -32.82
CA LEU A 36 14.25 -28.20 -33.28
C LEU A 36 13.65 -27.54 -34.52
N PRO A 37 12.94 -28.32 -35.38
CA PRO A 37 12.50 -27.84 -36.68
C PRO A 37 11.28 -26.90 -36.59
N LEU A 38 11.52 -25.61 -36.44
CA LEU A 38 10.49 -24.59 -36.54
C LEU A 38 10.43 -24.11 -38.00
N GLN A 39 9.26 -24.18 -38.62
CA GLN A 39 9.04 -23.69 -39.98
C GLN A 39 8.93 -22.16 -40.03
N ASN A 40 9.52 -21.51 -41.02
CA ASN A 40 9.43 -20.08 -41.31
C ASN A 40 9.60 -19.18 -40.06
N PRO A 41 10.73 -19.30 -39.33
CA PRO A 41 10.94 -18.68 -38.02
C PRO A 41 11.04 -17.14 -38.10
N GLY A 42 11.35 -16.56 -39.27
CA GLY A 42 11.43 -15.11 -39.51
C GLY A 42 10.30 -14.60 -40.39
N PHE A 43 9.25 -15.34 -40.63
CA PHE A 43 8.11 -14.95 -41.47
C PHE A 43 8.47 -14.57 -42.92
N GLU A 44 9.60 -15.06 -43.46
CA GLU A 44 10.07 -14.73 -44.79
C GLU A 44 9.20 -15.33 -45.90
N ASP A 45 8.64 -16.52 -45.67
CA ASP A 45 7.83 -17.31 -46.62
C ASP A 45 6.33 -17.22 -46.29
N GLY A 46 5.78 -16.02 -46.21
CA GLY A 46 4.38 -15.80 -45.91
C GLY A 46 4.05 -16.18 -44.45
N THR A 47 2.95 -16.89 -44.27
CA THR A 47 2.54 -17.51 -42.99
C THR A 47 2.71 -19.05 -43.06
N GLU A 48 3.54 -19.58 -43.96
CA GLU A 48 3.80 -21.01 -44.06
C GLU A 48 4.33 -21.52 -42.71
N GLY A 49 3.74 -22.63 -42.21
CA GLY A 49 4.06 -23.14 -40.88
C GLY A 49 3.44 -22.38 -39.67
N TRP A 50 2.59 -21.39 -39.96
CA TRP A 50 1.89 -20.60 -38.93
C TRP A 50 0.40 -20.45 -39.28
N ASP A 51 -0.49 -20.97 -38.42
CA ASP A 51 -1.94 -20.88 -38.58
C ASP A 51 -2.46 -19.58 -37.95
N VAL A 52 -3.15 -18.76 -38.78
CA VAL A 52 -3.86 -17.56 -38.28
C VAL A 52 -5.21 -17.97 -37.76
N ILE A 53 -5.47 -17.67 -36.48
CA ILE A 53 -6.70 -18.06 -35.76
C ILE A 53 -7.39 -16.77 -35.24
N GLY A 54 -8.62 -16.52 -35.66
CA GLY A 54 -9.40 -15.35 -35.24
C GLY A 54 -9.13 -14.09 -36.05
N PRO A 55 -9.35 -12.88 -35.50
CA PRO A 55 -9.23 -11.63 -36.22
C PRO A 55 -7.81 -11.41 -36.76
N PRO A 56 -7.65 -10.84 -37.98
CA PRO A 56 -6.35 -10.69 -38.65
C PRO A 56 -5.56 -9.48 -38.13
N PHE A 57 -5.32 -9.40 -36.81
CA PHE A 57 -4.52 -8.33 -36.21
C PHE A 57 -3.01 -8.60 -36.27
N SER A 58 -2.62 -9.81 -36.65
CA SER A 58 -1.22 -10.20 -36.85
C SER A 58 -0.89 -10.22 -38.33
N LEU A 59 -0.04 -9.31 -38.79
CA LEU A 59 0.29 -9.14 -40.18
C LEU A 59 1.80 -9.21 -40.39
N ARG A 60 2.20 -9.89 -41.43
CA ARG A 60 3.57 -9.90 -41.94
C ARG A 60 3.90 -8.56 -42.60
N THR A 61 5.02 -7.94 -42.24
CA THR A 61 5.42 -6.63 -42.81
C THR A 61 6.92 -6.45 -42.79
N LYS A 62 7.43 -5.71 -43.79
CA LYS A 62 8.83 -5.30 -43.84
C LYS A 62 9.29 -4.43 -42.67
N ARG A 63 8.37 -3.69 -42.07
CA ARG A 63 8.68 -2.83 -40.92
C ARG A 63 8.95 -3.62 -39.62
N ALA A 64 8.47 -4.84 -39.55
CA ALA A 64 8.65 -5.74 -38.43
C ALA A 64 9.83 -6.71 -38.60
N ALA A 65 10.67 -6.53 -39.62
CA ALA A 65 11.88 -7.31 -39.83
C ALA A 65 12.96 -6.88 -38.81
N HIS A 66 13.43 -7.81 -37.97
CA HIS A 66 14.64 -7.68 -37.18
C HIS A 66 15.85 -8.16 -38.00
N SER A 67 15.70 -9.32 -38.66
CA SER A 67 16.63 -9.79 -39.69
C SER A 67 15.86 -10.12 -40.96
N GLY A 68 16.56 -10.43 -42.05
CA GLY A 68 15.90 -10.73 -43.36
C GLY A 68 15.12 -9.54 -43.93
N THR A 69 13.95 -9.80 -44.50
CA THR A 69 13.12 -8.80 -45.19
C THR A 69 11.73 -8.62 -44.59
N MET A 70 11.26 -9.52 -43.74
CA MET A 70 9.90 -9.56 -43.19
C MET A 70 9.93 -9.92 -41.70
N GLY A 71 8.88 -9.60 -41.00
CA GLY A 71 8.62 -10.02 -39.62
C GLY A 71 7.14 -9.87 -39.32
N LEU A 72 6.71 -10.29 -38.12
CA LEU A 72 5.33 -10.24 -37.71
C LEU A 72 5.02 -8.97 -36.93
N ARG A 73 4.02 -8.20 -37.36
CA ARG A 73 3.43 -7.12 -36.55
C ARG A 73 2.06 -7.53 -36.04
N VAL A 74 1.89 -7.49 -34.74
CA VAL A 74 0.60 -7.63 -34.07
C VAL A 74 0.07 -6.22 -33.81
N THR A 75 -1.07 -5.86 -34.40
CA THR A 75 -1.75 -4.58 -34.18
C THR A 75 -3.20 -4.86 -33.80
N ASP A 76 -3.44 -4.86 -32.52
CA ASP A 76 -4.75 -5.11 -31.95
C ASP A 76 -5.29 -3.81 -31.33
N GLN A 77 -6.44 -3.36 -31.85
CA GLN A 77 -7.16 -2.18 -31.35
C GLN A 77 -8.50 -2.55 -30.71
N SER A 78 -8.80 -3.86 -30.58
CA SER A 78 -10.00 -4.37 -29.95
C SER A 78 -9.78 -4.56 -28.44
N ASP A 79 -10.78 -4.21 -27.66
CA ASP A 79 -10.82 -4.48 -26.22
C ASP A 79 -11.66 -5.70 -25.85
N THR A 80 -12.20 -6.42 -26.86
CA THR A 80 -13.07 -7.59 -26.70
C THR A 80 -12.58 -8.82 -27.45
N GLN A 81 -11.68 -8.67 -28.40
CA GLN A 81 -11.16 -9.76 -29.22
C GLN A 81 -9.64 -9.65 -29.35
N GLY A 82 -8.95 -10.77 -29.31
CA GLY A 82 -7.51 -10.85 -29.49
C GLY A 82 -7.15 -11.55 -30.80
N SER A 83 -6.04 -11.14 -31.41
CA SER A 83 -5.42 -11.81 -32.53
C SER A 83 -4.73 -13.10 -32.09
N SER A 84 -4.65 -14.06 -32.95
CA SER A 84 -4.01 -15.36 -32.68
C SER A 84 -3.26 -15.86 -33.92
N ILE A 85 -2.00 -16.23 -33.76
CA ILE A 85 -1.23 -16.99 -34.73
C ILE A 85 -0.44 -18.09 -34.02
N ARG A 86 -0.49 -19.32 -34.53
CA ARG A 86 0.12 -20.49 -33.89
C ARG A 86 1.04 -21.21 -34.87
N SER A 87 2.24 -21.61 -34.42
CA SER A 87 3.18 -22.38 -35.20
C SER A 87 2.66 -23.80 -35.51
N ALA A 88 3.16 -24.43 -36.54
CA ALA A 88 3.03 -25.87 -36.71
C ALA A 88 3.57 -26.63 -35.49
N LYS A 89 3.09 -27.85 -35.27
CA LYS A 89 3.53 -28.73 -34.20
C LYS A 89 5.00 -29.14 -34.38
N ILE A 90 5.83 -28.90 -33.39
CA ILE A 90 7.23 -29.29 -33.35
C ILE A 90 7.33 -30.54 -32.46
N PRO A 91 7.78 -31.69 -32.98
CA PRO A 91 7.93 -32.92 -32.17
C PRO A 91 8.90 -32.70 -30.99
N VAL A 92 8.52 -33.19 -29.82
CA VAL A 92 9.35 -33.16 -28.61
C VAL A 92 9.26 -34.48 -27.86
N ALA A 93 10.28 -34.77 -27.05
CA ALA A 93 10.24 -35.92 -26.16
C ALA A 93 9.51 -35.57 -24.84
N ALA A 94 8.80 -36.53 -24.27
CA ALA A 94 8.17 -36.42 -22.97
C ALA A 94 9.19 -36.02 -21.88
N GLY A 95 8.87 -35.05 -21.05
CA GLY A 95 9.72 -34.54 -19.96
C GLY A 95 10.95 -33.75 -20.41
N SER A 96 11.20 -33.58 -21.73
CA SER A 96 12.35 -32.81 -22.24
C SER A 96 12.21 -31.32 -21.99
N HIS A 97 13.34 -30.62 -21.89
CA HIS A 97 13.39 -29.17 -21.68
C HIS A 97 13.67 -28.44 -22.99
N HIS A 98 13.07 -27.29 -23.17
CA HIS A 98 13.15 -26.51 -24.42
C HIS A 98 13.37 -25.04 -24.12
N ALA A 99 14.06 -24.32 -25.02
CA ALA A 99 14.12 -22.88 -25.07
C ALA A 99 13.50 -22.37 -26.37
N VAL A 100 12.49 -21.51 -26.26
CA VAL A 100 11.96 -20.72 -27.37
C VAL A 100 12.60 -19.35 -27.31
N ARG A 101 13.31 -18.94 -28.35
CA ARG A 101 13.96 -17.62 -28.45
C ARG A 101 13.34 -16.85 -29.59
N PHE A 102 13.24 -15.54 -29.43
CA PHE A 102 12.75 -14.62 -30.48
C PHE A 102 13.22 -13.20 -30.21
N TRP A 103 13.17 -12.36 -31.21
CA TRP A 103 13.32 -10.92 -31.11
C TRP A 103 11.94 -10.25 -31.07
N GLY A 104 11.77 -9.24 -30.20
CA GLY A 104 10.52 -8.53 -30.08
C GLY A 104 10.69 -7.10 -29.61
N ARG A 105 9.72 -6.23 -29.98
CA ARG A 105 9.59 -4.88 -29.43
C ARG A 105 8.13 -4.48 -29.30
N SER A 106 7.82 -3.65 -28.32
CA SER A 106 6.49 -3.12 -28.05
C SER A 106 6.42 -1.66 -28.50
N LEU A 107 5.61 -1.37 -29.52
CA LEU A 107 5.42 -0.02 -30.03
C LEU A 107 4.34 0.74 -29.28
N ALA A 108 3.25 0.06 -28.90
CA ALA A 108 2.15 0.63 -28.13
C ALA A 108 1.39 -0.44 -27.35
N GLY A 109 0.72 -0.03 -26.28
CA GLY A 109 -0.17 -0.88 -25.48
C GLY A 109 0.54 -1.87 -24.57
N SER A 110 -0.13 -2.96 -24.20
CA SER A 110 0.32 -3.93 -23.20
C SER A 110 1.30 -5.01 -23.72
N GLY A 111 1.62 -5.00 -25.02
CA GLY A 111 2.46 -6.02 -25.67
C GLY A 111 1.70 -7.28 -26.08
N ALA A 112 2.34 -8.13 -26.90
CA ALA A 112 1.79 -9.41 -27.34
C ALA A 112 2.21 -10.53 -26.37
N GLY A 113 1.33 -11.49 -26.10
CA GLY A 113 1.62 -12.69 -25.34
C GLY A 113 2.18 -13.79 -26.22
N ILE A 114 3.25 -14.44 -25.76
CA ILE A 114 3.88 -15.60 -26.41
C ILE A 114 3.66 -16.79 -25.51
N TYR A 115 3.01 -17.83 -26.02
CA TYR A 115 2.67 -19.05 -25.29
C TYR A 115 3.47 -20.22 -25.85
N VAL A 116 3.96 -21.10 -24.98
CA VAL A 116 4.49 -22.41 -25.35
C VAL A 116 3.46 -23.45 -24.93
N GLU A 117 2.82 -24.08 -25.89
CA GLU A 117 1.78 -25.06 -25.68
C GLU A 117 2.31 -26.47 -25.96
N TYR A 118 1.89 -27.47 -25.17
CA TYR A 118 2.24 -28.88 -25.35
C TYR A 118 1.01 -29.72 -25.72
N TRP A 119 1.25 -30.68 -26.59
CA TRP A 119 0.24 -31.57 -27.16
C TRP A 119 0.62 -33.03 -26.90
N ASP A 120 -0.35 -33.88 -26.60
CA ASP A 120 -0.13 -35.33 -26.53
C ASP A 120 -0.01 -35.99 -27.91
N ALA A 121 0.33 -37.29 -27.96
CA ALA A 121 0.46 -38.05 -29.20
C ALA A 121 -0.88 -38.18 -29.96
N ALA A 122 -2.04 -38.04 -29.30
CA ALA A 122 -3.34 -38.02 -29.91
C ALA A 122 -3.75 -36.67 -30.48
N GLY A 123 -2.87 -35.64 -30.32
CA GLY A 123 -3.11 -34.28 -30.78
C GLY A 123 -3.99 -33.43 -29.88
N THR A 124 -4.18 -33.83 -28.60
CA THR A 124 -4.93 -33.06 -27.61
C THR A 124 -4.02 -32.06 -26.92
N LEU A 125 -4.50 -30.83 -26.75
CA LEU A 125 -3.77 -29.79 -26.01
C LEU A 125 -3.73 -30.09 -24.50
N LEU A 126 -2.52 -30.23 -23.95
CA LEU A 126 -2.32 -30.63 -22.56
C LEU A 126 -2.53 -29.54 -21.55
N SER A 127 -2.53 -28.28 -21.98
CA SER A 127 -2.73 -27.08 -21.15
C SER A 127 -4.04 -27.08 -20.33
N THR A 128 -5.07 -27.75 -20.81
CA THR A 128 -6.37 -27.89 -20.13
C THR A 128 -6.39 -28.98 -19.06
N LYS A 129 -5.42 -29.91 -19.07
CA LYS A 129 -5.39 -31.07 -18.18
C LYS A 129 -4.29 -30.99 -17.10
N VAL A 130 -3.20 -30.28 -17.38
CA VAL A 130 -2.04 -30.20 -16.51
C VAL A 130 -1.69 -28.74 -16.21
N ARG A 131 -1.75 -28.36 -14.94
CA ARG A 131 -1.47 -27.00 -14.47
C ARG A 131 0.02 -26.69 -14.74
N GLY A 132 0.29 -25.76 -15.65
CA GLY A 132 1.67 -25.34 -16.00
C GLY A 132 2.15 -25.77 -17.40
N SER A 133 1.29 -26.39 -18.22
CA SER A 133 1.64 -26.79 -19.60
C SER A 133 1.55 -25.63 -20.62
N ILE A 134 1.02 -24.48 -20.26
CA ILE A 134 1.10 -23.23 -21.01
C ILE A 134 1.97 -22.26 -20.26
N LEU A 135 3.03 -21.77 -20.92
CA LEU A 135 3.83 -20.66 -20.44
C LEU A 135 3.48 -19.43 -21.25
N VAL A 136 3.18 -18.35 -20.55
CA VAL A 136 2.88 -17.04 -21.13
C VAL A 136 4.08 -16.13 -20.89
N PHE A 137 4.59 -15.56 -21.97
CA PHE A 137 5.53 -14.46 -21.92
C PHE A 137 4.90 -13.26 -22.61
N THR A 138 4.88 -12.11 -21.98
CA THR A 138 4.39 -10.86 -22.59
C THR A 138 5.57 -9.98 -22.95
N VAL A 139 5.66 -9.54 -24.20
CA VAL A 139 6.68 -8.58 -24.63
C VAL A 139 6.50 -7.29 -23.80
N PRO A 140 7.50 -6.91 -22.98
CA PRO A 140 7.35 -5.77 -22.08
C PRO A 140 7.13 -4.46 -22.84
N HIS A 141 6.23 -3.61 -22.34
CA HIS A 141 6.00 -2.27 -22.89
C HIS A 141 7.29 -1.41 -22.96
N ALA A 142 8.24 -1.65 -22.05
CA ALA A 142 9.53 -0.96 -22.01
C ALA A 142 10.49 -1.39 -23.14
N ALA A 143 10.26 -2.52 -23.82
CA ALA A 143 11.07 -2.98 -24.94
C ALA A 143 10.69 -2.20 -26.21
N LYS A 144 11.15 -0.95 -26.32
CA LYS A 144 10.88 -0.08 -27.47
C LYS A 144 11.78 -0.39 -28.66
N ASP A 145 12.97 -0.89 -28.38
CA ASP A 145 13.93 -1.37 -29.37
C ASP A 145 13.90 -2.89 -29.46
N TRP A 146 14.45 -3.44 -30.56
CA TRP A 146 14.59 -4.86 -30.76
C TRP A 146 15.35 -5.50 -29.59
N THR A 147 14.68 -6.37 -28.87
CA THR A 147 15.18 -7.04 -27.65
C THR A 147 15.06 -8.55 -27.81
N PRO A 148 16.13 -9.33 -27.53
CA PRO A 148 16.07 -10.78 -27.57
C PRO A 148 15.38 -11.33 -26.32
N PHE A 149 14.47 -12.29 -26.52
CA PHE A 149 13.75 -12.97 -25.46
C PHE A 149 13.96 -14.46 -25.51
N THR A 150 13.90 -15.09 -24.34
CA THR A 150 14.00 -16.56 -24.19
C THR A 150 12.94 -17.06 -23.25
N ILE A 151 12.12 -18.00 -23.68
CA ILE A 151 11.16 -18.75 -22.87
C ILE A 151 11.72 -20.15 -22.70
N LYS A 152 12.00 -20.59 -21.48
CA LYS A 152 12.40 -21.95 -21.19
C LYS A 152 11.19 -22.71 -20.64
N ALA A 153 10.91 -23.90 -21.15
CA ALA A 153 9.76 -24.72 -20.83
C ALA A 153 10.14 -26.21 -20.75
N GLN A 154 9.35 -26.97 -19.98
CA GLN A 154 9.48 -28.43 -19.89
C GLN A 154 8.24 -29.11 -20.44
N ALA A 155 8.40 -30.07 -21.31
CA ALA A 155 7.31 -30.90 -21.79
C ALA A 155 6.72 -31.72 -20.63
N PRO A 156 5.38 -31.78 -20.49
CA PRO A 156 4.73 -32.71 -19.55
C PRO A 156 5.07 -34.17 -19.89
N PRO A 157 4.84 -35.11 -18.95
CA PRO A 157 5.08 -36.53 -19.18
C PRO A 157 4.35 -37.13 -20.41
N GLU A 158 3.22 -36.56 -20.80
CA GLU A 158 2.42 -36.98 -21.96
C GLU A 158 2.73 -36.14 -23.22
N GLY A 159 3.64 -35.15 -23.10
CA GLY A 159 3.96 -34.21 -24.19
C GLY A 159 4.68 -34.92 -25.33
N ALA A 160 4.13 -34.79 -26.54
CA ALA A 160 4.68 -35.34 -27.80
C ALA A 160 5.02 -34.26 -28.82
N ALA A 161 4.42 -33.08 -28.71
CA ALA A 161 4.72 -31.94 -29.55
C ALA A 161 4.57 -30.61 -28.78
N LEU A 162 5.26 -29.55 -29.22
CA LEU A 162 5.01 -28.18 -28.79
C LEU A 162 4.58 -27.27 -29.95
N THR A 163 3.84 -26.22 -29.61
CA THR A 163 3.55 -25.09 -30.51
C THR A 163 3.88 -23.78 -29.84
N ILE A 164 4.22 -22.77 -30.65
CA ILE A 164 4.32 -21.38 -30.20
C ILE A 164 3.00 -20.70 -30.61
N TRP A 165 2.31 -20.11 -29.63
CA TRP A 165 1.09 -19.36 -29.87
C TRP A 165 1.31 -17.89 -29.51
N ILE A 166 1.19 -17.03 -30.51
CA ILE A 166 1.30 -15.58 -30.38
C ILE A 166 -0.10 -15.00 -30.30
N HIS A 167 -0.43 -14.28 -29.22
CA HIS A 167 -1.77 -13.80 -28.96
C HIS A 167 -1.73 -12.35 -28.40
N SER A 168 -2.58 -11.47 -28.95
CA SER A 168 -2.95 -10.23 -28.29
C SER A 168 -4.14 -10.50 -27.38
N PHE A 169 -4.04 -10.03 -26.12
CA PHE A 169 -5.05 -10.34 -25.12
C PHE A 169 -6.41 -9.69 -25.44
N ASN A 170 -7.49 -10.43 -25.28
CA ASN A 170 -8.86 -9.99 -25.62
C ASN A 170 -9.29 -8.65 -24.98
N ALA A 171 -8.69 -8.26 -23.86
CA ALA A 171 -9.03 -7.02 -23.14
C ALA A 171 -7.93 -5.95 -23.23
N SER A 172 -7.06 -6.02 -24.24
CA SER A 172 -5.94 -5.08 -24.31
C SER A 172 -5.56 -4.69 -25.72
N VAL A 173 -5.47 -3.39 -25.94
CA VAL A 173 -4.92 -2.83 -27.18
C VAL A 173 -3.41 -2.96 -27.18
N THR A 174 -2.82 -3.43 -28.29
CA THR A 174 -1.37 -3.57 -28.41
C THR A 174 -0.87 -3.40 -29.84
N THR A 175 0.33 -2.86 -29.96
CA THR A 175 1.13 -2.96 -31.20
C THR A 175 2.52 -3.46 -30.83
N ALA A 176 2.86 -4.67 -31.29
CA ALA A 176 4.15 -5.30 -31.06
C ALA A 176 4.72 -5.84 -32.38
N GLU A 177 6.04 -5.93 -32.46
CA GLU A 177 6.76 -6.55 -33.60
C GLU A 177 7.61 -7.70 -33.07
N LEU A 178 7.61 -8.80 -33.81
CA LEU A 178 8.22 -10.08 -33.46
C LEU A 178 8.91 -10.68 -34.67
N ASP A 179 10.07 -11.28 -34.43
CA ASP A 179 10.86 -11.89 -35.52
C ASP A 179 11.87 -12.92 -34.99
N ASP A 180 12.52 -13.65 -35.86
CA ASP A 180 13.63 -14.56 -35.58
C ASP A 180 13.37 -15.58 -34.49
N PHE A 181 12.24 -16.28 -34.57
CA PHE A 181 11.92 -17.36 -33.64
C PHE A 181 12.86 -18.55 -33.81
N SER A 182 13.22 -19.18 -32.72
CA SER A 182 13.93 -20.46 -32.71
C SER A 182 13.52 -21.31 -31.53
N VAL A 183 13.58 -22.62 -31.70
CA VAL A 183 13.31 -23.61 -30.63
C VAL A 183 14.51 -24.53 -30.52
N THR A 184 15.02 -24.72 -29.30
CA THR A 184 16.13 -25.64 -29.01
C THR A 184 15.75 -26.59 -27.87
N ALA A 185 16.12 -27.86 -27.99
CA ALA A 185 16.11 -28.80 -26.89
C ALA A 185 17.33 -28.51 -25.99
N LEU A 186 17.11 -28.45 -24.66
CA LEU A 186 18.14 -28.21 -23.68
C LEU A 186 18.60 -29.54 -23.04
N ASP A 187 19.89 -29.68 -22.70
CA ASP A 187 20.34 -30.77 -21.90
C ASP A 187 19.99 -30.61 -20.40
N HIS A 188 20.30 -31.62 -19.60
CA HIS A 188 19.93 -31.65 -18.18
C HIS A 188 20.64 -30.57 -17.34
N ASP A 189 21.85 -30.18 -17.70
CA ASP A 189 22.62 -29.17 -16.97
C ASP A 189 22.23 -27.76 -17.40
N GLU A 190 21.94 -27.53 -18.67
CA GLU A 190 21.32 -26.32 -19.20
C GLU A 190 19.89 -26.13 -18.64
N ALA A 191 19.19 -27.21 -18.33
CA ALA A 191 17.86 -27.20 -17.71
C ALA A 191 17.90 -26.81 -16.23
N LYS A 192 18.97 -27.12 -15.48
CA LYS A 192 19.11 -26.73 -14.07
C LYS A 192 19.15 -25.23 -13.83
N GLU A 193 19.51 -24.43 -14.84
CA GLU A 193 19.35 -22.97 -14.84
C GLU A 193 17.91 -22.51 -15.12
N VAL A 194 16.97 -23.43 -15.32
CA VAL A 194 15.59 -23.15 -15.73
C VAL A 194 14.75 -22.72 -14.53
N ARG A 195 14.40 -21.46 -14.46
CA ARG A 195 13.22 -21.01 -13.75
C ARG A 195 12.07 -20.83 -14.73
N THR A 196 10.99 -21.57 -14.47
CA THR A 196 9.67 -21.37 -15.07
C THR A 196 9.14 -20.01 -14.70
N THR A 197 8.74 -19.24 -15.70
CA THR A 197 8.07 -17.93 -15.68
C THR A 197 8.85 -16.80 -14.99
N PRO A 198 9.15 -15.71 -15.69
CA PRO A 198 9.38 -14.45 -15.01
C PRO A 198 8.05 -14.00 -14.41
N THR A 199 7.85 -14.21 -13.12
CA THR A 199 7.06 -13.30 -12.32
C THR A 199 7.58 -11.88 -12.61
N PRO A 200 6.74 -10.83 -12.51
CA PRO A 200 7.19 -9.45 -12.66
C PRO A 200 8.42 -9.08 -11.81
N GLU A 201 8.82 -9.94 -10.89
CA GLU A 201 9.94 -9.81 -9.95
C GLU A 201 11.33 -10.15 -10.51
N SER A 202 11.47 -10.74 -11.70
CA SER A 202 12.80 -11.05 -12.26
C SER A 202 13.36 -9.94 -13.17
N ARG A 203 13.15 -8.67 -12.82
CA ARG A 203 14.00 -7.60 -13.35
C ARG A 203 15.36 -7.69 -12.67
N THR A 204 16.26 -8.51 -13.16
CA THR A 204 17.68 -8.40 -12.82
C THR A 204 18.19 -7.12 -13.46
N SER A 205 18.11 -6.03 -12.72
CA SER A 205 18.83 -4.82 -13.08
C SER A 205 20.29 -5.01 -12.67
N SER A 206 21.23 -4.62 -13.53
CA SER A 206 22.65 -4.55 -13.21
C SER A 206 23.00 -3.18 -12.67
N PHE A 207 23.97 -3.14 -11.78
CA PHE A 207 24.57 -1.93 -11.27
C PHE A 207 26.09 -2.16 -11.10
N VAL A 208 26.84 -1.07 -10.97
CA VAL A 208 28.29 -1.17 -10.68
C VAL A 208 28.47 -1.42 -9.18
N PRO A 209 29.11 -2.54 -8.79
CA PRO A 209 29.44 -2.81 -7.38
C PRO A 209 30.31 -1.69 -6.80
N PRO A 210 30.31 -1.51 -5.46
CA PRO A 210 31.17 -0.52 -4.84
C PRO A 210 32.66 -0.84 -5.09
N THR A 211 33.46 0.21 -5.32
CA THR A 211 34.89 0.03 -5.55
C THR A 211 35.62 -0.34 -4.26
N ALA A 212 36.69 -1.11 -4.36
CA ALA A 212 37.54 -1.44 -3.20
C ALA A 212 38.05 -0.18 -2.49
N GLN A 213 38.37 0.88 -3.25
CA GLN A 213 38.80 2.16 -2.68
C GLN A 213 37.70 2.77 -1.82
N ARG A 214 36.43 2.83 -2.31
CA ARG A 214 35.30 3.39 -1.54
C ARG A 214 35.04 2.59 -0.26
N ILE A 215 35.15 1.27 -0.32
CA ILE A 215 35.04 0.42 0.86
C ILE A 215 36.13 0.75 1.91
N VAL A 216 37.37 0.93 1.49
CA VAL A 216 38.47 1.34 2.39
C VAL A 216 38.23 2.74 3.00
N GLU A 217 37.77 3.70 2.22
CA GLU A 217 37.42 5.03 2.69
C GLU A 217 36.33 4.98 3.79
N ILE A 218 35.25 4.24 3.56
CA ILE A 218 34.18 4.09 4.55
C ILE A 218 34.66 3.30 5.78
N ALA A 219 35.48 2.26 5.57
CA ALA A 219 36.04 1.49 6.68
C ALA A 219 36.86 2.36 7.65
N ALA A 220 37.56 3.35 7.12
CA ALA A 220 38.33 4.30 7.93
C ALA A 220 37.45 5.25 8.79
N MET A 221 36.17 5.41 8.43
CA MET A 221 35.18 6.21 9.16
C MET A 221 34.47 5.41 10.28
N LEU A 222 34.55 4.08 10.24
CA LEU A 222 33.80 3.22 11.14
C LEU A 222 34.59 2.85 12.41
N PRO A 223 33.93 2.70 13.57
CA PRO A 223 34.58 2.20 14.76
C PRO A 223 35.03 0.72 14.55
N VAL A 224 36.11 0.33 15.23
CA VAL A 224 36.63 -1.05 15.13
C VAL A 224 35.56 -2.06 15.58
N GLN A 225 34.91 -1.80 16.69
CA GLN A 225 33.85 -2.67 17.21
C GLN A 225 32.49 -2.30 16.62
N PRO A 226 31.65 -3.29 16.31
CA PRO A 226 30.28 -3.04 15.88
C PRO A 226 29.49 -2.30 16.98
N ARG A 227 28.61 -1.40 16.55
CA ARG A 227 27.78 -0.61 17.45
C ARG A 227 26.35 -0.54 16.89
N GLY A 228 25.41 -1.08 17.64
CA GLY A 228 23.98 -1.00 17.35
C GLY A 228 23.37 0.33 17.79
N LEU A 229 22.08 0.46 17.54
CA LEU A 229 21.31 1.62 17.97
C LEU A 229 21.10 1.69 19.49
N GLY A 230 21.03 2.89 20.02
CA GLY A 230 20.76 3.14 21.44
C GLY A 230 21.92 2.75 22.34
N LYS A 231 21.63 2.25 23.52
CA LYS A 231 22.62 1.93 24.56
C LYS A 231 22.46 0.49 25.07
N PRO A 232 23.57 -0.25 25.27
CA PRO A 232 23.52 -1.56 25.90
C PRO A 232 22.87 -1.51 27.29
N ILE A 233 22.32 -2.62 27.74
CA ILE A 233 21.63 -2.75 29.04
C ILE A 233 22.53 -2.30 30.22
N GLY A 234 23.85 -2.44 30.12
CA GLY A 234 24.82 -1.97 31.12
C GLY A 234 24.96 -0.44 31.24
N ALA A 235 24.51 0.32 30.26
CA ALA A 235 24.53 1.77 30.29
C ALA A 235 23.36 2.32 31.16
N ARG A 236 23.49 2.18 32.48
CA ARG A 236 22.38 2.48 33.41
C ARG A 236 22.02 3.95 33.49
N ASP A 237 22.99 4.82 33.23
CA ASP A 237 22.80 6.27 33.10
C ASP A 237 21.75 6.63 32.03
N ALA A 238 21.65 5.82 30.99
CA ALA A 238 20.64 5.99 29.94
C ALA A 238 19.29 5.33 30.26
N TRP A 239 19.31 4.15 30.88
CA TRP A 239 18.11 3.35 31.12
C TRP A 239 17.36 3.69 32.41
N ASP A 240 18.08 3.97 33.51
CA ASP A 240 17.43 4.22 34.80
C ASP A 240 16.48 5.42 34.82
N PRO A 241 16.78 6.54 34.14
CA PRO A 241 15.84 7.65 34.06
C PRO A 241 14.54 7.33 33.34
N LEU A 242 14.53 6.32 32.44
CA LEU A 242 13.33 5.90 31.71
C LEU A 242 12.37 5.08 32.60
N ARG A 243 12.81 4.61 33.74
CA ARG A 243 11.95 3.87 34.70
C ARG A 243 10.83 4.73 35.27
N GLU A 244 11.03 6.04 35.28
CA GLU A 244 10.03 7.03 35.76
C GLU A 244 9.08 7.49 34.65
N ASP A 245 9.29 7.02 33.41
CA ASP A 245 8.40 7.38 32.31
C ASP A 245 7.02 6.72 32.47
N ALA A 246 5.97 7.48 32.18
CA ALA A 246 4.59 7.02 32.32
C ALA A 246 4.28 5.74 31.52
N ALA A 247 4.95 5.53 30.37
CA ALA A 247 4.76 4.34 29.55
C ALA A 247 5.40 3.08 30.16
N THR A 248 6.34 3.20 31.09
CA THR A 248 7.11 2.08 31.64
C THR A 248 6.22 1.04 32.30
N ALA A 249 5.28 1.45 33.15
CA ALA A 249 4.37 0.53 33.84
C ALA A 249 3.53 -0.30 32.83
N GLY A 250 3.07 0.33 31.75
CA GLY A 250 2.34 -0.36 30.69
C GLY A 250 3.22 -1.37 29.93
N ILE A 251 4.46 -1.01 29.61
CA ILE A 251 5.42 -1.90 28.93
C ILE A 251 5.72 -3.13 29.80
N LEU A 252 5.99 -2.93 31.10
CA LEU A 252 6.27 -4.02 32.04
C LEU A 252 5.10 -4.99 32.17
N ARG A 253 3.86 -4.49 32.27
CA ARG A 253 2.65 -5.32 32.36
C ARG A 253 2.47 -6.18 31.10
N VAL A 254 2.66 -5.58 29.91
CA VAL A 254 2.60 -6.33 28.65
C VAL A 254 3.71 -7.37 28.55
N ALA A 255 4.94 -7.03 28.99
CA ALA A 255 6.05 -7.96 29.04
C ALA A 255 5.81 -9.13 29.98
N GLU A 256 5.18 -8.91 31.14
CA GLU A 256 4.74 -9.97 32.07
C GLU A 256 3.79 -10.96 31.40
N THR A 257 2.75 -10.45 30.72
CA THR A 257 1.82 -11.28 29.94
C THR A 257 2.55 -12.10 28.87
N PHE A 258 3.54 -11.50 28.23
CA PHE A 258 4.34 -12.21 27.22
C PHE A 258 5.30 -13.23 27.83
N ALA A 259 5.85 -12.97 28.99
CA ALA A 259 6.71 -13.92 29.69
C ALA A 259 5.98 -15.22 30.09
N GLU A 260 4.72 -15.09 30.53
CA GLU A 260 3.88 -16.20 30.96
C GLU A 260 3.32 -17.04 29.81
N SER A 261 3.31 -16.53 28.57
CA SER A 261 2.73 -17.22 27.39
C SER A 261 3.78 -17.53 26.33
N PRO A 262 3.67 -18.65 25.58
CA PRO A 262 4.53 -18.93 24.44
C PRO A 262 4.33 -17.92 23.29
N PRO A 263 5.32 -17.75 22.39
CA PRO A 263 5.11 -17.00 21.16
C PRO A 263 4.09 -17.69 20.26
N PRO A 264 3.38 -16.93 19.39
CA PRO A 264 2.50 -17.53 18.39
C PRO A 264 3.24 -18.50 17.47
N GLU A 265 2.63 -19.65 17.20
CA GLU A 265 3.12 -20.58 16.21
C GLU A 265 2.89 -20.05 14.79
N LEU A 266 3.82 -20.35 13.89
CA LEU A 266 3.75 -20.05 12.46
C LEU A 266 3.86 -21.36 11.65
N PRO A 267 2.81 -22.21 11.66
CA PRO A 267 2.85 -23.49 10.97
C PRO A 267 2.94 -23.33 9.45
N ASP A 268 3.51 -24.35 8.79
CA ASP A 268 3.69 -24.38 7.33
C ASP A 268 2.38 -24.19 6.56
N GLU A 269 1.28 -24.75 7.06
CA GLU A 269 -0.06 -24.66 6.47
C GLU A 269 -0.52 -23.21 6.41
N LEU A 270 -0.24 -22.41 7.42
CA LEU A 270 -0.62 -21.01 7.52
C LEU A 270 0.22 -20.16 6.54
N TYR A 271 1.52 -20.49 6.37
CA TYR A 271 2.37 -19.86 5.35
C TYR A 271 1.84 -20.15 3.93
N LEU A 272 1.51 -21.40 3.66
CA LEU A 272 1.01 -21.87 2.36
C LEU A 272 -0.43 -21.41 2.05
N GLU A 273 -1.18 -20.97 3.05
CA GLU A 273 -2.54 -20.45 2.87
C GLU A 273 -2.59 -19.31 1.84
N PHE A 274 -1.64 -18.38 1.89
CA PHE A 274 -1.55 -17.31 0.90
C PHE A 274 -1.45 -17.84 -0.54
N THR A 275 -0.70 -18.90 -0.75
CA THR A 275 -0.55 -19.51 -2.08
C THR A 275 -1.86 -20.15 -2.56
N ARG A 276 -2.69 -20.64 -1.65
CA ARG A 276 -3.98 -21.29 -1.97
C ARG A 276 -5.13 -20.31 -2.11
N THR A 277 -5.28 -19.43 -1.13
CA THR A 277 -6.46 -18.55 -1.00
C THR A 277 -6.19 -17.09 -1.33
N GLY A 278 -4.93 -16.65 -1.26
CA GLY A 278 -4.54 -15.24 -1.38
C GLY A 278 -4.70 -14.46 -0.07
N ASN A 279 -5.11 -15.09 1.04
CA ASN A 279 -5.23 -14.43 2.34
C ASN A 279 -3.84 -14.16 2.92
N ARG A 280 -3.57 -12.91 3.31
CA ARG A 280 -2.30 -12.48 3.92
C ARG A 280 -2.40 -12.41 5.44
N ARG A 281 -3.55 -11.97 5.97
CA ARG A 281 -3.71 -11.53 7.36
C ARG A 281 -3.52 -12.66 8.36
N ASN A 282 -3.99 -13.86 8.03
CA ASN A 282 -3.90 -15.01 8.94
C ASN A 282 -2.46 -15.33 9.33
N TYR A 283 -1.50 -15.13 8.42
CA TYR A 283 -0.07 -15.29 8.70
C TYR A 283 0.56 -14.00 9.23
N GLU A 284 0.23 -12.84 8.67
CA GLU A 284 0.88 -11.56 9.01
C GLU A 284 0.63 -11.14 10.47
N ILE A 285 -0.57 -11.39 11.01
CA ILE A 285 -0.91 -11.03 12.40
C ILE A 285 -0.02 -11.77 13.42
N PRO A 286 0.04 -13.12 13.45
CA PRO A 286 0.92 -13.81 14.38
C PRO A 286 2.41 -13.57 14.08
N TYR A 287 2.79 -13.38 12.81
CA TYR A 287 4.14 -13.01 12.41
C TYR A 287 4.59 -11.69 13.06
N GLN A 288 3.76 -10.66 13.03
CA GLN A 288 4.04 -9.36 13.64
C GLN A 288 4.05 -9.46 15.16
N LYS A 289 3.14 -10.26 15.74
CA LYS A 289 3.10 -10.49 17.19
C LYS A 289 4.38 -11.12 17.72
N CYS A 290 5.02 -12.05 16.99
CA CYS A 290 6.33 -12.60 17.36
C CYS A 290 7.39 -11.50 17.50
N SER A 291 7.47 -10.56 16.53
CA SER A 291 8.42 -9.45 16.58
C SER A 291 8.12 -8.46 17.71
N SER A 292 6.85 -8.12 17.91
CA SER A 292 6.42 -7.19 18.97
C SER A 292 6.70 -7.74 20.36
N ARG A 293 6.54 -9.05 20.56
CA ARG A 293 6.86 -9.73 21.83
C ARG A 293 8.33 -9.59 22.20
N ILE A 294 9.24 -9.95 21.27
CA ILE A 294 10.69 -9.84 21.51
C ILE A 294 11.03 -8.39 21.83
N GLY A 295 10.52 -7.42 21.04
CA GLY A 295 10.78 -6.01 21.29
C GLY A 295 10.35 -5.56 22.68
N CYS A 296 9.14 -5.89 23.09
CA CYS A 296 8.59 -5.52 24.39
C CYS A 296 9.36 -6.15 25.55
N LEU A 297 9.66 -7.46 25.46
CA LEU A 297 10.43 -8.18 26.49
C LEU A 297 11.85 -7.62 26.67
N VAL A 298 12.53 -7.30 25.56
CA VAL A 298 13.90 -6.74 25.56
C VAL A 298 13.90 -5.33 26.18
N VAL A 299 12.95 -4.47 25.79
CA VAL A 299 12.83 -3.13 26.38
C VAL A 299 12.54 -3.24 27.89
N ALA A 300 11.62 -4.11 28.30
CA ALA A 300 11.27 -4.33 29.70
C ALA A 300 12.48 -4.82 30.51
N GLU A 301 13.27 -5.78 29.99
CA GLU A 301 14.49 -6.24 30.65
C GLU A 301 15.52 -5.13 30.79
N CYS A 302 15.70 -4.32 29.75
CA CYS A 302 16.62 -3.19 29.80
C CYS A 302 16.17 -2.13 30.83
N LEU A 303 14.88 -1.87 30.96
CA LEU A 303 14.32 -0.96 31.97
C LEU A 303 14.54 -1.48 33.39
N GLU A 304 14.24 -2.73 33.65
CA GLU A 304 14.37 -3.29 35.00
C GLU A 304 15.76 -3.80 35.35
N ASN A 305 16.45 -4.42 34.40
CA ASN A 305 17.76 -5.07 34.57
C ASN A 305 17.80 -6.12 35.69
N LYS A 306 16.73 -6.93 35.81
CA LYS A 306 16.58 -7.93 36.87
C LYS A 306 16.78 -9.38 36.38
N GLY A 307 16.85 -9.61 35.09
CA GLY A 307 16.99 -10.94 34.49
C GLY A 307 15.67 -11.70 34.36
N ARG A 308 14.55 -11.18 34.87
CA ARG A 308 13.29 -11.93 34.92
C ARG A 308 12.63 -12.18 33.56
N PHE A 309 12.93 -11.34 32.55
CA PHE A 309 12.41 -11.51 31.21
C PHE A 309 13.38 -12.30 30.30
N LEU A 310 14.64 -12.54 30.70
CA LEU A 310 15.62 -13.25 29.90
C LEU A 310 15.14 -14.63 29.43
N PRO A 311 14.53 -15.50 30.28
CA PRO A 311 14.07 -16.81 29.80
C PRO A 311 13.01 -16.71 28.70
N ALA A 312 12.12 -15.71 28.75
CA ALA A 312 11.14 -15.48 27.70
C ALA A 312 11.77 -14.92 26.41
N ILE A 313 12.74 -14.02 26.54
CA ILE A 313 13.52 -13.50 25.41
C ILE A 313 14.25 -14.64 24.69
N GLU A 314 14.95 -15.51 25.45
CA GLU A 314 15.66 -16.66 24.90
C GLU A 314 14.73 -17.60 24.14
N ARG A 315 13.59 -17.95 24.73
CA ARG A 315 12.55 -18.77 24.10
C ARG A 315 12.05 -18.14 22.78
N ASP A 316 11.66 -16.87 22.82
CA ASP A 316 11.03 -16.19 21.70
C ASP A 316 12.05 -15.91 20.58
N VAL A 317 13.33 -15.64 20.89
CA VAL A 317 14.42 -15.48 19.91
C VAL A 317 14.74 -16.82 19.25
N ARG A 318 14.86 -17.93 20.03
CA ARG A 318 15.06 -19.26 19.45
C ARG A 318 13.93 -19.63 18.50
N ALA A 319 12.68 -19.48 18.92
CA ALA A 319 11.51 -19.72 18.08
C ALA A 319 11.55 -18.91 16.79
N MET A 320 11.97 -17.64 16.83
CA MET A 320 12.09 -16.82 15.63
C MET A 320 13.21 -17.28 14.70
N CYS A 321 14.34 -17.72 15.23
CA CYS A 321 15.43 -18.30 14.43
C CYS A 321 15.00 -19.60 13.74
N GLU A 322 14.16 -20.40 14.39
CA GLU A 322 13.63 -21.67 13.88
C GLU A 322 12.51 -21.49 12.85
N HIS A 323 11.90 -20.30 12.72
CA HIS A 323 10.89 -20.06 11.69
C HIS A 323 11.42 -20.42 10.32
N ARG A 324 10.63 -21.20 9.57
CA ARG A 324 11.04 -21.73 8.27
C ARG A 324 11.42 -20.63 7.28
N SER A 325 10.69 -19.52 7.29
CA SER A 325 10.98 -18.32 6.50
C SER A 325 10.83 -17.05 7.34
N TRP A 326 11.69 -16.06 7.08
CA TRP A 326 11.53 -14.71 7.64
C TRP A 326 10.79 -13.78 6.66
N LEU A 327 10.52 -14.24 5.43
CA LEU A 327 9.69 -13.50 4.50
C LEU A 327 8.21 -13.72 4.83
N LEU A 328 7.42 -12.70 4.55
CA LEU A 328 5.98 -12.87 4.47
C LEU A 328 5.62 -13.70 3.23
N PRO A 329 4.59 -14.55 3.27
CA PRO A 329 4.18 -15.40 2.14
C PRO A 329 3.95 -14.62 0.85
N ALA A 330 3.42 -13.40 0.95
CA ALA A 330 3.21 -12.51 -0.19
C ALA A 330 4.51 -12.05 -0.89
N CYS A 331 5.64 -12.12 -0.19
CA CYS A 331 6.96 -11.76 -0.71
C CYS A 331 7.75 -13.00 -1.21
N ASP A 332 7.20 -14.20 -1.11
CA ASP A 332 7.84 -15.48 -1.48
C ASP A 332 6.99 -16.26 -2.51
N GLY A 333 6.61 -15.61 -3.61
CA GLY A 333 5.69 -16.17 -4.60
C GLY A 333 6.09 -17.53 -5.18
N ALA A 334 7.40 -17.77 -5.33
CA ALA A 334 7.95 -19.04 -5.76
C ALA A 334 8.23 -20.04 -4.61
N LEU A 335 7.97 -19.65 -3.36
CA LEU A 335 8.27 -20.42 -2.15
C LEU A 335 9.76 -20.79 -2.01
N GLY A 336 10.66 -19.99 -2.59
CA GLY A 336 12.10 -20.23 -2.55
C GLY A 336 12.68 -20.10 -1.15
N ASN A 337 12.29 -19.08 -0.42
CA ASN A 337 12.68 -18.89 0.98
C ASN A 337 12.05 -19.94 1.89
N PHE A 338 10.79 -20.28 1.69
CA PHE A 338 10.08 -21.32 2.42
C PHE A 338 10.72 -22.70 2.25
N ARG A 339 11.17 -23.04 1.03
CA ARG A 339 11.85 -24.31 0.72
C ARG A 339 13.35 -24.29 1.04
N GLY A 340 13.92 -23.13 1.35
CA GLY A 340 15.35 -22.96 1.56
C GLY A 340 16.21 -23.11 0.29
N THR A 341 15.58 -23.08 -0.88
CA THR A 341 16.27 -23.23 -2.18
C THR A 341 16.89 -21.94 -2.70
N HIS A 342 16.36 -20.80 -2.26
CA HIS A 342 16.85 -19.47 -2.62
C HIS A 342 16.45 -18.46 -1.57
N LEU A 343 17.44 -17.84 -0.94
CA LEU A 343 17.21 -16.84 0.09
C LEU A 343 17.31 -15.44 -0.52
N THR A 344 16.32 -14.59 -0.21
CA THR A 344 16.26 -13.20 -0.65
C THR A 344 15.91 -12.31 0.53
N VAL A 345 16.24 -11.03 0.43
CA VAL A 345 15.88 -10.04 1.45
C VAL A 345 14.58 -9.35 1.06
N ALA A 346 13.70 -9.17 2.05
CA ALA A 346 12.44 -8.46 1.92
C ALA A 346 12.17 -7.60 3.16
N LEU A 347 11.10 -6.81 3.15
CA LEU A 347 10.71 -5.91 4.24
C LEU A 347 10.75 -6.60 5.61
N GLY A 348 10.08 -7.76 5.73
CA GLY A 348 9.97 -8.47 7.00
C GLY A 348 11.29 -9.04 7.47
N SER A 349 12.06 -9.68 6.58
CA SER A 349 13.36 -10.30 6.96
C SER A 349 14.41 -9.27 7.34
N SER A 350 14.48 -8.13 6.62
CA SER A 350 15.44 -7.06 6.94
C SER A 350 15.16 -6.43 8.31
N LEU A 351 13.88 -6.15 8.62
CA LEU A 351 13.49 -5.57 9.91
C LEU A 351 13.66 -6.56 11.07
N ARG A 352 13.40 -7.85 10.86
CA ARG A 352 13.69 -8.89 11.87
C ARG A 352 15.18 -9.00 12.15
N ALA A 353 16.00 -8.99 11.10
CA ALA A 353 17.45 -9.02 11.25
C ALA A 353 17.95 -7.82 12.08
N TRP A 354 17.45 -6.61 11.80
CA TRP A 354 17.82 -5.42 12.55
C TRP A 354 17.38 -5.49 14.02
N MET A 355 16.13 -5.90 14.26
CA MET A 355 15.61 -6.07 15.62
C MET A 355 16.42 -7.08 16.41
N LEU A 356 16.71 -8.25 15.84
CA LEU A 356 17.50 -9.30 16.50
C LEU A 356 18.96 -8.85 16.72
N ALA A 357 19.58 -8.20 15.74
CA ALA A 357 20.91 -7.65 15.87
C ALA A 357 21.00 -6.62 17.01
N ASN A 358 20.01 -5.75 17.12
CA ASN A 358 19.93 -4.77 18.20
C ASN A 358 19.64 -5.44 19.56
N THR A 359 18.87 -6.51 19.59
CA THR A 359 18.67 -7.36 20.77
C THR A 359 20.01 -7.93 21.27
N LEU A 360 20.81 -8.50 20.35
CA LEU A 360 22.15 -8.98 20.69
C LEU A 360 23.07 -7.86 21.22
N TYR A 361 23.01 -6.68 20.59
CA TYR A 361 23.79 -5.51 21.01
C TYR A 361 23.38 -5.00 22.40
N TRP A 362 22.06 -4.91 22.69
CA TRP A 362 21.61 -4.37 23.96
C TRP A 362 21.84 -5.33 25.13
N LEU A 363 21.56 -6.62 24.96
CA LEU A 363 21.64 -7.59 26.03
C LEU A 363 23.05 -8.22 26.19
N GLY A 364 23.84 -8.29 25.11
CA GLY A 364 25.22 -8.80 25.14
C GLY A 364 25.34 -10.16 25.85
N ASP A 365 26.21 -10.24 26.83
CA ASP A 365 26.49 -11.46 27.60
C ASP A 365 25.37 -11.86 28.58
N ARG A 366 24.26 -11.10 28.65
CA ARG A 366 23.05 -11.54 29.36
C ARG A 366 22.37 -12.69 28.65
N LEU A 367 22.59 -12.83 27.32
CA LEU A 367 22.10 -13.95 26.53
C LEU A 367 23.13 -15.07 26.47
N PRO A 368 22.71 -16.36 26.48
CA PRO A 368 23.61 -17.50 26.29
C PRO A 368 24.45 -17.39 25.01
N GLY A 369 25.72 -17.83 25.11
CA GLY A 369 26.65 -17.73 23.98
C GLY A 369 26.22 -18.51 22.74
N ASP A 370 25.63 -19.68 22.92
CA ASP A 370 25.08 -20.51 21.84
C ASP A 370 23.91 -19.81 21.14
N LEU A 371 23.01 -19.16 21.88
CA LEU A 371 21.91 -18.41 21.31
C LEU A 371 22.41 -17.21 20.52
N ARG A 372 23.40 -16.48 21.05
CA ARG A 372 24.01 -15.34 20.35
C ARG A 372 24.63 -15.76 19.03
N ALA A 373 25.41 -16.85 19.04
CA ALA A 373 26.03 -17.41 17.84
C ALA A 373 24.97 -17.87 16.83
N HIS A 374 23.98 -18.64 17.27
CA HIS A 374 22.91 -19.12 16.39
C HIS A 374 22.12 -17.97 15.77
N THR A 375 21.77 -16.94 16.55
CA THR A 375 21.04 -15.75 16.05
C THR A 375 21.88 -14.99 15.05
N TYR A 376 23.18 -14.83 15.28
CA TYR A 376 24.10 -14.21 14.34
C TYR A 376 24.16 -14.97 13.02
N ASP A 377 24.30 -16.30 13.07
CA ASP A 377 24.37 -17.16 11.89
C ASP A 377 23.07 -17.09 11.06
N GLU A 378 21.91 -17.04 11.71
CA GLU A 378 20.61 -16.91 11.02
C GLU A 378 20.44 -15.52 10.37
N ILE A 379 20.89 -14.45 11.02
CA ILE A 379 20.91 -13.09 10.42
C ILE A 379 21.82 -13.07 9.19
N ARG A 380 23.01 -13.67 9.30
CA ARG A 380 23.93 -13.79 8.17
C ARG A 380 23.30 -14.54 7.01
N ARG A 381 22.90 -15.78 7.28
CA ARG A 381 22.37 -16.69 6.28
C ARG A 381 21.14 -16.13 5.54
N ARG A 382 20.22 -15.49 6.28
CA ARG A 382 18.92 -15.05 5.71
C ARG A 382 18.96 -13.65 5.13
N VAL A 383 19.87 -12.79 5.55
CA VAL A 383 19.83 -11.37 5.18
C VAL A 383 21.17 -10.85 4.68
N LEU A 384 22.25 -10.94 5.48
CA LEU A 384 23.50 -10.28 5.11
C LEU A 384 24.21 -10.97 3.95
N ASP A 385 24.31 -12.30 3.95
CA ASP A 385 24.97 -13.03 2.89
C ASP A 385 24.22 -12.96 1.55
N PRO A 386 22.87 -13.12 1.48
CA PRO A 386 22.12 -12.87 0.24
C PRO A 386 22.25 -11.44 -0.30
N TYR A 387 22.31 -10.44 0.58
CA TYR A 387 22.54 -9.06 0.18
C TYR A 387 23.94 -8.86 -0.40
N LEU A 388 24.98 -9.30 0.33
CA LEU A 388 26.38 -9.19 -0.11
C LEU A 388 26.63 -9.95 -1.42
N ALA A 389 26.02 -11.12 -1.60
CA ALA A 389 26.12 -11.86 -2.86
C ALA A 389 25.53 -11.07 -4.04
N ALA A 390 24.36 -10.42 -3.86
CA ALA A 390 23.77 -9.55 -4.86
C ALA A 390 24.67 -8.33 -5.12
N LEU A 391 25.15 -7.69 -4.06
CA LEU A 391 26.02 -6.50 -4.15
C LEU A 391 27.31 -6.79 -4.93
N ARG A 392 28.00 -7.87 -4.60
CA ARG A 392 29.25 -8.28 -5.24
C ARG A 392 29.06 -8.75 -6.69
N SER A 393 27.93 -9.35 -6.99
CA SER A 393 27.60 -9.77 -8.36
C SER A 393 27.19 -8.61 -9.29
N GLY A 394 26.91 -7.43 -8.74
CA GLY A 394 26.42 -6.28 -9.52
C GLY A 394 25.02 -6.49 -10.11
N THR A 395 24.23 -7.39 -9.54
CA THR A 395 22.87 -7.70 -10.00
C THR A 395 21.87 -7.68 -8.86
N THR A 396 20.64 -7.27 -9.17
CA THR A 396 19.55 -7.24 -8.17
C THR A 396 18.78 -8.55 -8.07
N ARG A 397 19.35 -9.66 -8.55
CA ARG A 397 18.67 -10.96 -8.51
C ARG A 397 18.22 -11.32 -7.10
N GLY A 398 16.92 -11.46 -6.90
CA GLY A 398 16.32 -11.72 -5.60
C GLY A 398 16.24 -10.53 -4.63
N ASN A 399 16.94 -9.43 -4.93
CA ASN A 399 16.95 -8.20 -4.15
C ASN A 399 16.60 -6.98 -5.04
N TRP A 400 15.53 -7.10 -5.84
CA TRP A 400 15.07 -6.10 -6.81
C TRP A 400 14.86 -4.71 -6.18
N TRP A 401 14.53 -4.69 -4.88
CA TRP A 401 14.32 -3.49 -4.09
C TRP A 401 15.54 -2.56 -4.03
N MET A 402 16.75 -3.07 -4.27
CA MET A 402 17.98 -2.24 -4.24
C MET A 402 17.92 -1.05 -5.21
N LEU A 403 17.19 -1.18 -6.32
CA LEU A 403 17.07 -0.12 -7.34
C LEU A 403 15.62 0.35 -7.53
N CYS A 404 14.69 0.00 -6.64
CA CYS A 404 13.32 0.46 -6.73
C CYS A 404 13.15 1.88 -6.14
N ARG A 405 12.06 2.54 -6.56
CA ARG A 405 11.77 3.94 -6.24
C ARG A 405 10.67 4.09 -5.19
N ASN A 406 10.46 3.09 -4.35
CA ASN A 406 9.41 3.08 -3.35
C ASN A 406 9.94 2.68 -1.97
N ASN A 407 9.07 2.58 -1.00
CA ASN A 407 9.39 2.28 0.41
C ASN A 407 10.26 1.03 0.62
N TRP A 408 10.20 0.02 -0.26
CA TRP A 408 11.01 -1.19 -0.16
C TRP A 408 12.51 -0.88 -0.11
N ASN A 409 12.96 0.07 -0.94
CA ASN A 409 14.36 0.47 -0.96
C ASN A 409 14.82 0.97 0.42
N ALA A 410 14.14 1.96 0.96
CA ALA A 410 14.52 2.56 2.25
C ALA A 410 14.43 1.56 3.40
N VAL A 411 13.35 0.76 3.47
CA VAL A 411 13.11 -0.18 4.55
C VAL A 411 14.13 -1.31 4.56
N CYS A 412 14.40 -1.91 3.40
CA CYS A 412 15.37 -3.02 3.32
C CYS A 412 16.80 -2.52 3.54
N ASN A 413 17.19 -1.37 2.97
CA ASN A 413 18.50 -0.76 3.24
C ASN A 413 18.68 -0.44 4.73
N ALA A 414 17.69 0.16 5.39
CA ALA A 414 17.75 0.43 6.81
C ALA A 414 17.92 -0.85 7.64
N GLY A 415 17.16 -1.90 7.32
CA GLY A 415 17.23 -3.17 8.02
C GLY A 415 18.59 -3.87 7.86
N VAL A 416 19.11 -3.95 6.62
CA VAL A 416 20.42 -4.56 6.33
C VAL A 416 21.55 -3.77 6.98
N THR A 417 21.56 -2.43 6.79
CA THR A 417 22.59 -1.53 7.36
C THR A 417 22.59 -1.58 8.89
N GLY A 418 21.39 -1.52 9.49
CA GLY A 418 21.23 -1.55 10.94
C GLY A 418 21.69 -2.86 11.57
N ALA A 419 21.37 -4.01 10.94
CA ALA A 419 21.86 -5.30 11.38
C ALA A 419 23.39 -5.37 11.28
N ALA A 420 23.97 -4.95 10.15
CA ALA A 420 25.39 -5.00 9.94
C ALA A 420 26.17 -4.14 10.94
N LEU A 421 25.78 -2.90 11.14
CA LEU A 421 26.43 -1.99 12.09
C LEU A 421 26.38 -2.52 13.52
N ALA A 422 25.28 -3.20 13.90
CA ALA A 422 25.08 -3.69 15.26
C ALA A 422 25.96 -4.90 15.62
N ILE A 423 26.21 -5.82 14.66
CA ILE A 423 26.78 -7.13 15.02
C ILE A 423 27.94 -7.64 14.14
N VAL A 424 28.17 -7.06 12.95
CA VAL A 424 29.23 -7.56 12.04
C VAL A 424 30.61 -7.11 12.56
N PRO A 425 31.51 -8.04 12.96
CA PRO A 425 32.82 -7.66 13.50
C PRO A 425 33.73 -7.01 12.48
N SER A 426 33.71 -7.49 11.22
CA SER A 426 34.57 -6.97 10.16
C SER A 426 34.19 -5.53 9.76
N THR A 427 35.10 -4.60 10.02
CA THR A 427 34.93 -3.19 9.59
C THR A 427 34.83 -3.06 8.08
N ALA A 428 35.62 -3.87 7.33
CA ALA A 428 35.56 -3.88 5.86
C ALA A 428 34.20 -4.34 5.34
N GLU A 429 33.61 -5.38 5.95
CA GLU A 429 32.29 -5.87 5.54
C GLU A 429 31.16 -4.89 5.89
N ARG A 430 31.24 -4.23 7.06
CA ARG A 430 30.32 -3.13 7.38
C ARG A 430 30.43 -2.01 6.36
N ALA A 431 31.65 -1.63 5.98
CA ALA A 431 31.92 -0.62 4.98
C ALA A 431 31.41 -1.00 3.58
N GLU A 432 31.53 -2.27 3.20
CA GLU A 432 31.00 -2.79 1.93
C GLU A 432 29.46 -2.65 1.89
N ILE A 433 28.77 -2.95 2.99
CA ILE A 433 27.31 -2.79 3.11
C ILE A 433 26.90 -1.32 3.02
N LEU A 434 27.64 -0.43 3.70
CA LEU A 434 27.37 1.01 3.61
C LEU A 434 27.61 1.56 2.18
N ALA A 435 28.65 1.10 1.50
CA ALA A 435 28.90 1.47 0.10
C ALA A 435 27.78 0.96 -0.84
N GLY A 436 27.23 -0.22 -0.55
CA GLY A 436 26.04 -0.74 -1.24
C GLY A 436 24.80 0.12 -0.98
N MET A 437 24.59 0.58 0.22
CA MET A 437 23.53 1.50 0.59
C MET A 437 23.67 2.84 -0.15
N GLU A 438 24.88 3.40 -0.30
CA GLU A 438 25.12 4.62 -1.09
C GLU A 438 24.69 4.45 -2.57
N ILE A 439 24.90 3.29 -3.17
CA ILE A 439 24.46 3.00 -4.54
C ILE A 439 22.93 2.88 -4.62
N SER A 440 22.31 2.22 -3.65
CA SER A 440 20.89 1.89 -3.62
C SER A 440 19.99 3.07 -3.23
N ASN A 441 20.37 3.81 -2.21
CA ASN A 441 19.56 4.84 -1.56
C ASN A 441 19.07 5.98 -2.49
N PRO A 442 19.83 6.49 -3.47
CA PRO A 442 19.35 7.53 -4.39
C PRO A 442 18.11 7.13 -5.21
N PHE A 443 17.87 5.83 -5.39
CA PHE A 443 16.66 5.37 -6.08
C PHE A 443 15.39 5.62 -5.27
N PHE A 444 15.45 5.52 -3.95
CA PHE A 444 14.34 5.88 -3.08
C PHE A 444 13.98 7.36 -3.23
N ILE A 445 14.97 8.25 -3.18
CA ILE A 445 14.76 9.70 -3.31
C ILE A 445 14.16 10.05 -4.69
N LYS A 446 14.57 9.35 -5.75
CA LYS A 446 13.98 9.49 -7.10
C LYS A 446 12.52 9.04 -7.20
N GLY A 447 11.98 8.41 -6.17
CA GLY A 447 10.57 8.02 -6.11
C GLY A 447 9.61 9.17 -5.77
N PHE A 448 10.15 10.27 -5.25
CA PHE A 448 9.40 11.48 -4.95
C PHE A 448 9.50 12.48 -6.10
N THR A 449 8.50 13.33 -6.26
CA THR A 449 8.56 14.47 -7.18
C THR A 449 9.54 15.54 -6.65
N GLU A 450 9.90 16.53 -7.49
CA GLU A 450 10.82 17.59 -7.06
C GLU A 450 10.24 18.47 -5.94
N ASP A 451 8.93 18.57 -5.87
CA ASP A 451 8.18 19.26 -4.81
C ASP A 451 7.92 18.37 -3.57
N GLY A 452 8.51 17.16 -3.53
CA GLY A 452 8.48 16.26 -2.38
C GLY A 452 7.22 15.38 -2.27
N TYR A 453 6.31 15.39 -3.23
CA TYR A 453 5.09 14.60 -3.17
C TYR A 453 5.39 13.09 -3.12
N CYS A 454 4.71 12.39 -2.19
CA CYS A 454 4.73 10.94 -2.08
C CYS A 454 3.47 10.34 -2.71
N SER A 455 3.60 9.72 -3.87
CA SER A 455 2.44 9.14 -4.60
C SER A 455 1.75 7.99 -3.86
N GLU A 456 2.43 7.36 -2.92
CA GLU A 456 1.89 6.28 -2.08
C GLU A 456 1.11 6.80 -0.85
N GLY A 457 1.08 8.13 -0.62
CA GLY A 457 0.39 8.78 0.49
C GLY A 457 1.16 8.77 1.83
N VAL A 458 0.55 9.41 2.84
CA VAL A 458 1.16 9.66 4.17
C VAL A 458 1.57 8.36 4.89
N GLY A 459 0.78 7.29 4.76
CA GLY A 459 1.08 6.01 5.40
C GLY A 459 2.41 5.43 4.94
N TYR A 460 2.66 5.40 3.64
CA TYR A 460 3.91 4.91 3.06
C TYR A 460 5.06 5.90 3.22
N TRP A 461 4.77 7.21 3.25
CA TRP A 461 5.75 8.20 3.61
C TRP A 461 6.27 7.96 5.04
N ASN A 462 5.40 7.80 6.03
CA ASN A 462 5.80 7.42 7.41
C ASN A 462 6.68 6.17 7.41
N TYR A 463 6.28 5.13 6.65
CA TYR A 463 6.98 3.85 6.64
C TYR A 463 8.33 3.93 5.92
N GLY A 464 8.34 4.47 4.70
CA GLY A 464 9.55 4.54 3.87
C GLY A 464 10.49 5.66 4.31
N PHE A 465 10.00 6.90 4.37
CA PHE A 465 10.84 8.05 4.73
C PHE A 465 11.27 8.00 6.21
N GLY A 466 10.41 7.52 7.11
CA GLY A 466 10.81 7.28 8.49
C GLY A 466 11.99 6.30 8.62
N ARG A 467 12.02 5.21 7.82
CA ARG A 467 13.17 4.27 7.80
C ARG A 467 14.40 4.89 7.16
N PHE A 468 14.23 5.71 6.12
CA PHE A 468 15.33 6.50 5.54
C PHE A 468 15.96 7.45 6.57
N MET A 469 15.15 8.19 7.32
CA MET A 469 15.61 9.08 8.39
C MET A 469 16.37 8.31 9.49
N MET A 470 15.81 7.19 9.94
CA MET A 470 16.48 6.33 10.91
C MET A 470 17.83 5.82 10.39
N MET A 471 17.89 5.36 9.14
CA MET A 471 19.12 4.89 8.51
C MET A 471 20.16 5.99 8.43
N GLY A 472 19.81 7.18 7.97
CA GLY A 472 20.73 8.29 7.84
C GLY A 472 21.32 8.74 9.19
N LEU A 473 20.48 8.85 10.22
CA LEU A 473 20.94 9.18 11.57
C LEU A 473 21.88 8.12 12.13
N MET A 474 21.58 6.84 11.91
CA MET A 474 22.41 5.73 12.34
C MET A 474 23.77 5.71 11.62
N VAL A 475 23.80 5.96 10.32
CA VAL A 475 25.03 6.05 9.53
C VAL A 475 25.86 7.25 9.97
N ARG A 476 25.22 8.40 10.19
CA ARG A 476 25.86 9.61 10.69
C ARG A 476 26.50 9.39 12.09
N ASP A 477 25.78 8.73 13.00
CA ASP A 477 26.32 8.36 14.33
C ASP A 477 27.49 7.36 14.23
N ALA A 478 27.35 6.31 13.40
CA ALA A 478 28.38 5.29 13.24
C ALA A 478 29.69 5.82 12.63
N THR A 479 29.61 6.84 11.78
CA THR A 479 30.78 7.44 11.07
C THR A 479 31.24 8.75 11.67
N GLY A 480 30.66 9.17 12.82
CA GLY A 480 30.99 10.47 13.43
C GLY A 480 30.64 11.66 12.53
N GLY A 481 29.64 11.49 11.64
CA GLY A 481 29.20 12.51 10.67
C GLY A 481 29.99 12.54 9.36
N ALA A 482 31.00 11.68 9.18
CA ALA A 482 31.82 11.67 7.97
C ALA A 482 31.08 11.15 6.73
N LEU A 483 30.07 10.28 6.92
CA LEU A 483 29.16 9.85 5.88
C LEU A 483 27.77 10.39 6.17
N ASP A 484 27.29 11.27 5.30
CA ASP A 484 25.98 11.92 5.44
C ASP A 484 25.13 11.69 4.18
N ILE A 485 23.99 11.02 4.33
CA ILE A 485 23.06 10.77 3.24
C ILE A 485 21.95 11.85 3.13
N PHE A 486 21.97 12.86 3.98
CA PHE A 486 20.98 13.94 3.98
C PHE A 486 21.38 15.14 3.10
N THR A 487 22.27 14.93 2.13
CA THR A 487 22.83 15.99 1.27
C THR A 487 22.04 16.23 -0.02
N ASP A 488 21.08 15.36 -0.36
CA ASP A 488 20.27 15.53 -1.56
C ASP A 488 19.35 16.75 -1.42
N PRO A 489 19.36 17.69 -2.39
CA PRO A 489 18.61 18.94 -2.31
C PRO A 489 17.07 18.75 -2.30
N LYS A 490 16.56 17.58 -2.67
CA LYS A 490 15.14 17.26 -2.64
C LYS A 490 14.63 16.92 -1.23
N LEU A 491 15.51 16.51 -0.32
CA LEU A 491 15.11 16.01 1.00
C LEU A 491 14.32 17.02 1.85
N PRO A 492 14.62 18.34 1.86
CA PRO A 492 13.79 19.30 2.57
C PRO A 492 12.34 19.32 2.08
N ALA A 493 12.10 19.21 0.78
CA ALA A 493 10.73 19.15 0.23
C ALA A 493 10.02 17.84 0.63
N ILE A 494 10.71 16.69 0.58
CA ILE A 494 10.17 15.40 1.03
C ILE A 494 9.87 15.44 2.54
N ALA A 495 10.73 16.07 3.34
CA ALA A 495 10.52 16.24 4.78
C ALA A 495 9.31 17.12 5.10
N ARG A 496 9.03 18.13 4.24
CA ARG A 496 7.91 19.05 4.38
C ARG A 496 6.57 18.45 3.89
N PHE A 497 6.60 17.38 3.09
CA PHE A 497 5.39 16.76 2.52
C PHE A 497 4.22 16.56 3.51
N PRO A 498 4.43 16.09 4.78
CA PRO A 498 3.32 15.91 5.71
C PRO A 498 2.61 17.22 6.09
N LEU A 499 3.31 18.36 6.08
CA LEU A 499 2.67 19.66 6.30
C LEU A 499 1.83 20.08 5.10
N ASP A 500 2.35 19.88 3.90
CA ASP A 500 1.74 20.37 2.67
C ASP A 500 0.55 19.50 2.22
N ILE A 501 0.55 18.18 2.52
CA ILE A 501 -0.53 17.25 2.13
C ILE A 501 -1.72 17.23 3.10
N LEU A 502 -1.57 17.65 4.35
CA LEU A 502 -2.69 17.70 5.29
C LEU A 502 -3.75 18.68 4.85
N ILE A 503 -5.01 18.25 4.80
CA ILE A 503 -6.16 19.13 4.57
C ILE A 503 -6.44 19.94 5.82
N GLN A 504 -6.36 19.32 6.97
CA GLN A 504 -6.47 19.93 8.30
C GLN A 504 -5.53 19.20 9.26
N PRO A 505 -5.19 19.72 10.43
CA PRO A 505 -4.38 19.01 11.40
C PRO A 505 -4.89 17.57 11.60
N LYS A 506 -4.01 16.58 11.43
CA LYS A 506 -4.32 15.14 11.55
C LYS A 506 -5.20 14.54 10.44
N VAL A 507 -5.57 15.27 9.39
CA VAL A 507 -6.39 14.76 8.27
C VAL A 507 -5.66 14.93 6.95
N ALA A 508 -5.25 13.81 6.36
CA ALA A 508 -4.68 13.73 5.02
C ALA A 508 -5.70 13.14 4.03
N PRO A 509 -5.62 13.46 2.72
CA PRO A 509 -6.40 12.74 1.73
C PRO A 509 -5.92 11.28 1.63
N ALA A 510 -6.88 10.37 1.45
CA ALA A 510 -6.59 8.93 1.38
C ALA A 510 -6.28 8.46 -0.05
N PHE A 511 -5.59 9.28 -0.85
CA PHE A 511 -5.22 8.90 -2.21
C PHE A 511 -4.31 7.67 -2.25
N ALA A 512 -4.40 6.87 -3.30
CA ALA A 512 -3.72 5.59 -3.45
C ALA A 512 -4.06 4.58 -2.31
N ASP A 513 -3.15 3.64 -2.00
CA ASP A 513 -3.37 2.68 -0.90
C ASP A 513 -3.19 3.32 0.50
N CYS A 514 -3.48 4.62 0.64
CA CYS A 514 -3.45 5.32 1.92
C CYS A 514 -4.70 5.01 2.75
N SER A 515 -4.58 4.97 4.07
CA SER A 515 -5.73 4.85 4.95
C SER A 515 -6.44 6.19 5.12
N VAL A 516 -7.77 6.21 5.19
CA VAL A 516 -8.58 7.42 5.48
C VAL A 516 -8.16 8.09 6.80
N ARG A 517 -7.60 7.32 7.74
CA ARG A 517 -7.10 7.81 9.04
C ARG A 517 -5.58 7.90 9.12
N ALA A 518 -4.87 7.86 7.98
CA ALA A 518 -3.43 8.04 7.97
C ALA A 518 -3.06 9.44 8.46
N ARG A 519 -2.07 9.49 9.35
CA ARG A 519 -1.55 10.73 9.95
C ARG A 519 -0.04 10.72 9.86
N PRO A 520 0.60 11.89 9.82
CA PRO A 520 2.05 11.98 10.05
C PRO A 520 2.40 11.38 11.41
N ASP A 521 3.42 10.51 11.43
CA ASP A 521 3.89 9.90 12.66
C ASP A 521 4.79 10.90 13.41
N HIS A 522 4.39 11.28 14.63
CA HIS A 522 5.15 12.21 15.47
C HIS A 522 6.59 11.77 15.70
N SER A 523 6.85 10.46 15.72
CA SER A 523 8.19 9.94 15.84
C SER A 523 9.03 10.23 14.59
N VAL A 524 8.43 10.20 13.40
CA VAL A 524 9.10 10.58 12.15
C VAL A 524 9.32 12.09 12.08
N LEU A 525 8.35 12.90 12.51
CA LEU A 525 8.49 14.34 12.58
C LEU A 525 9.64 14.75 13.52
N ALA A 526 9.78 14.06 14.66
CA ALA A 526 10.91 14.30 15.59
C ALA A 526 12.29 13.93 14.99
N LEU A 527 12.35 12.92 14.10
CA LEU A 527 13.60 12.62 13.37
C LEU A 527 13.90 13.68 12.32
N ILE A 528 12.87 14.24 11.67
CA ILE A 528 13.04 15.34 10.71
C ILE A 528 13.59 16.57 11.40
N ASP A 529 13.01 16.98 12.52
CA ASP A 529 13.46 18.16 13.28
C ASP A 529 14.95 18.09 13.67
N ARG A 530 15.47 16.90 13.96
CA ARG A 530 16.91 16.69 14.22
C ARG A 530 17.82 16.97 13.03
N VAL A 531 17.33 16.75 11.82
CA VAL A 531 18.13 16.83 10.59
C VAL A 531 17.85 18.13 9.85
N PHE A 532 16.59 18.53 9.84
CA PHE A 532 16.07 19.69 9.14
C PHE A 532 15.26 20.56 10.11
N PRO A 533 15.94 21.25 11.04
CA PRO A 533 15.23 22.12 11.97
C PRO A 533 14.45 23.19 11.20
N ASP A 534 13.31 23.59 11.72
CA ASP A 534 12.41 24.61 11.15
C ASP A 534 11.67 24.20 9.86
N ILE A 535 11.87 23.00 9.31
CA ILE A 535 11.11 22.54 8.13
C ILE A 535 9.63 22.34 8.47
N ILE A 536 9.35 21.79 9.64
CA ILE A 536 7.98 21.57 10.13
C ILE A 536 7.79 22.41 11.40
N PRO A 537 7.32 23.67 11.26
CA PRO A 537 6.93 24.45 12.41
C PRO A 537 5.69 23.82 13.06
N GLY A 538 5.68 23.72 14.36
CA GLY A 538 4.55 23.11 15.06
C GLY A 538 4.67 23.26 16.57
N GLU A 539 3.60 22.82 17.27
CA GLU A 539 3.56 22.81 18.72
C GLU A 539 4.32 21.61 19.28
N ALA A 540 4.99 21.82 20.40
CA ALA A 540 5.64 20.74 21.14
C ALA A 540 4.63 19.68 21.56
N CYS A 541 4.80 18.43 21.08
CA CYS A 541 3.96 17.31 21.49
C CYS A 541 4.47 16.75 22.81
N THR A 542 3.56 16.57 23.78
CA THR A 542 3.90 16.05 25.11
C THR A 542 4.12 14.53 25.14
N THR A 543 3.76 13.81 24.07
CA THR A 543 3.90 12.35 24.02
C THR A 543 5.35 11.94 23.74
N ARG A 544 5.97 11.29 24.70
CA ARG A 544 7.30 10.69 24.56
C ARG A 544 7.17 9.28 24.01
N PRO A 545 7.93 8.91 22.99
CA PRO A 545 7.78 7.58 22.38
C PRO A 545 8.66 6.50 23.06
N LEU A 546 8.64 6.37 24.36
CA LEU A 546 9.05 5.13 24.99
C LEU A 546 7.98 4.07 24.67
N SER A 547 8.36 2.98 24.06
CA SER A 547 7.44 1.92 23.64
C SER A 547 8.10 0.54 23.74
N GLY A 548 7.31 -0.53 23.67
CA GLY A 548 7.83 -1.90 23.55
C GLY A 548 8.53 -2.19 22.22
N ASN A 549 8.76 -1.18 21.35
CA ASN A 549 9.48 -1.33 20.11
C ASN A 549 10.94 -0.89 20.27
N ILE A 550 11.88 -1.80 19.96
CA ILE A 550 13.33 -1.57 20.10
C ILE A 550 13.79 -0.33 19.32
N LEU A 551 13.37 -0.22 18.05
CA LEU A 551 13.82 0.88 17.19
C LEU A 551 13.27 2.22 17.68
N THR A 552 11.99 2.28 18.02
CA THR A 552 11.35 3.47 18.57
C THR A 552 12.05 3.92 19.87
N THR A 553 12.28 2.99 20.78
CA THR A 553 12.97 3.28 22.05
C THR A 553 14.40 3.74 21.81
N ALA A 554 15.13 3.10 20.88
CA ALA A 554 16.51 3.47 20.55
C ALA A 554 16.62 4.90 20.01
N PHE A 555 15.74 5.29 19.09
CA PHE A 555 15.83 6.59 18.43
C PHE A 555 15.27 7.75 19.26
N HIS A 556 14.33 7.50 20.13
CA HIS A 556 13.60 8.56 20.83
C HIS A 556 13.86 8.61 22.33
N ALA A 557 13.82 7.47 23.01
CA ALA A 557 13.98 7.45 24.46
C ALA A 557 15.46 7.43 24.91
N LEU A 558 16.32 6.72 24.16
CA LEU A 558 17.75 6.58 24.47
C LEU A 558 18.66 7.59 23.77
N HIS A 559 18.13 8.44 22.94
CA HIS A 559 18.87 9.54 22.32
C HIS A 559 18.95 10.71 23.28
N ASP A 560 19.95 11.57 23.10
CA ASP A 560 20.21 12.69 24.00
C ASP A 560 18.97 13.57 24.16
N ARG A 561 18.51 13.73 25.42
CA ARG A 561 17.19 14.30 25.77
C ARG A 561 17.08 15.80 25.55
N THR A 562 18.15 16.43 25.11
CA THR A 562 18.22 17.90 24.97
C THR A 562 17.76 18.43 23.61
N SER A 563 17.48 17.58 22.62
CA SER A 563 17.38 18.04 21.24
C SER A 563 16.09 17.77 20.47
N ALA A 564 15.10 17.05 20.97
CA ALA A 564 13.86 16.90 20.19
C ALA A 564 12.63 16.73 21.06
N THR A 565 11.86 17.79 21.17
CA THR A 565 10.45 17.71 21.55
C THR A 565 9.69 17.16 20.34
N PRO A 566 8.88 16.08 20.48
CA PRO A 566 8.01 15.67 19.39
C PRO A 566 7.13 16.84 18.92
N VAL A 567 7.06 17.03 17.63
CA VAL A 567 6.35 18.16 17.02
C VAL A 567 4.98 17.69 16.50
N ALA A 568 3.92 18.40 16.82
CA ALA A 568 2.59 18.24 16.22
C ALA A 568 2.34 19.40 15.25
N ILE A 569 1.83 19.10 14.08
CA ILE A 569 1.47 20.14 13.08
C ILE A 569 0.19 20.84 13.55
N GLY A 570 0.30 22.14 13.85
CA GLY A 570 -0.82 23.01 14.19
C GLY A 570 -1.44 23.70 12.96
N GLU A 571 -2.63 24.26 13.09
CA GLU A 571 -3.30 25.01 12.00
C GLU A 571 -2.48 26.22 11.55
N GLU A 572 -1.85 26.94 12.48
CA GLU A 572 -1.10 28.16 12.20
C GLU A 572 0.14 27.92 11.32
N SER A 573 0.62 26.68 11.26
CA SER A 573 1.76 26.30 10.42
C SER A 573 1.35 25.88 8.99
N MET A 574 0.06 25.85 8.68
CA MET A 574 -0.48 25.38 7.40
C MET A 574 -0.90 26.56 6.51
N ALA A 575 -0.37 26.63 5.28
CA ALA A 575 -0.81 27.62 4.29
C ALA A 575 -2.26 27.35 3.84
N THR A 576 -2.95 28.36 3.33
CA THR A 576 -4.33 28.24 2.80
C THR A 576 -4.43 27.30 1.60
N HIS A 577 -3.33 27.06 0.91
CA HIS A 577 -3.24 26.04 -0.14
C HIS A 577 -1.83 25.46 -0.24
N SER A 578 -1.74 24.23 -0.77
CA SER A 578 -0.51 23.57 -1.21
C SER A 578 -0.74 23.03 -2.61
N TRP A 579 0.21 23.23 -3.50
CA TRP A 579 0.16 22.75 -4.88
C TRP A 579 1.36 21.88 -5.20
N PHE A 580 1.10 20.62 -5.52
CA PHE A 580 2.11 19.68 -6.01
C PHE A 580 2.01 19.61 -7.54
N GLU A 581 2.81 20.44 -8.20
CA GLU A 581 2.69 20.69 -9.64
C GLU A 581 2.86 19.42 -10.49
N GLN A 582 3.91 18.62 -10.18
CA GLN A 582 4.20 17.41 -10.95
C GLN A 582 3.17 16.30 -10.76
N ALA A 583 2.54 16.27 -9.61
CA ALA A 583 1.47 15.31 -9.29
C ALA A 583 0.07 15.82 -9.66
N GLY A 584 -0.08 17.12 -9.91
CA GLY A 584 -1.37 17.75 -10.16
C GLY A 584 -2.30 17.72 -8.95
N ILE A 585 -1.74 17.77 -7.71
CA ILE A 585 -2.51 17.68 -6.47
C ILE A 585 -2.65 19.07 -5.86
N LEU A 586 -3.89 19.49 -5.64
CA LEU A 586 -4.22 20.70 -4.88
C LEU A 586 -4.77 20.29 -3.50
N VAL A 587 -4.21 20.86 -2.45
CA VAL A 587 -4.81 20.89 -1.12
C VAL A 587 -5.18 22.32 -0.79
N THR A 588 -6.39 22.53 -0.29
CA THR A 588 -6.92 23.88 0.00
C THR A 588 -7.62 23.89 1.36
N ARG A 589 -7.49 24.98 2.10
CA ARG A 589 -7.88 25.12 3.51
C ARG A 589 -8.52 26.48 3.76
N ASP A 590 -9.42 26.57 4.73
CA ASP A 590 -9.82 27.86 5.33
C ASP A 590 -8.62 28.53 6.03
N HIS A 591 -8.76 29.80 6.39
CA HIS A 591 -7.76 30.49 7.19
C HIS A 591 -7.67 29.90 8.59
N PRO A 592 -6.50 29.93 9.23
CA PRO A 592 -6.34 29.52 10.63
C PRO A 592 -7.32 30.28 11.56
N GLY A 593 -7.77 29.59 12.61
CA GLY A 593 -8.68 30.18 13.62
C GLY A 593 -10.17 30.18 13.23
N VAL A 594 -10.56 29.64 12.08
CA VAL A 594 -11.99 29.42 11.74
C VAL A 594 -12.52 28.29 12.64
N LYS A 595 -13.60 28.54 13.38
CA LYS A 595 -14.16 27.61 14.38
C LYS A 595 -14.54 26.23 13.80
N THR A 596 -15.03 26.17 12.58
CA THR A 596 -15.38 24.93 11.85
C THR A 596 -14.73 24.98 10.48
N PRO A 597 -13.40 24.78 10.38
CA PRO A 597 -12.68 24.98 9.13
C PRO A 597 -13.17 24.02 8.05
N LEU A 598 -13.31 24.52 6.83
CA LEU A 598 -13.57 23.78 5.61
C LEU A 598 -12.27 23.62 4.84
N GLY A 599 -12.00 22.44 4.35
CA GLY A 599 -10.83 22.18 3.53
C GLY A 599 -11.07 21.04 2.56
N ALA A 600 -10.25 20.94 1.53
CA ALA A 600 -10.35 19.86 0.55
C ALA A 600 -9.02 19.53 -0.08
N ALA A 601 -8.97 18.36 -0.73
CA ALA A 601 -7.91 18.00 -1.67
C ALA A 601 -8.51 17.42 -2.94
N ILE A 602 -7.87 17.69 -4.09
CA ILE A 602 -8.24 17.11 -5.39
C ILE A 602 -7.00 16.59 -6.10
N LYS A 603 -7.16 15.45 -6.77
CA LYS A 603 -6.11 14.72 -7.47
C LYS A 603 -6.24 14.85 -8.98
N GLY A 604 -5.18 15.35 -9.66
CA GLY A 604 -4.93 15.20 -11.08
C GLY A 604 -4.09 13.95 -11.36
N GLY A 605 -2.85 14.12 -11.79
CA GLY A 605 -1.88 13.03 -11.99
C GLY A 605 -2.30 12.01 -13.05
N HIS A 606 -1.99 10.74 -12.83
CA HIS A 606 -2.26 9.68 -13.79
C HIS A 606 -2.50 8.30 -13.12
N ASN A 607 -3.19 7.39 -13.83
CA ASN A 607 -3.52 6.05 -13.33
C ASN A 607 -2.37 5.03 -13.53
N SER A 608 -1.14 5.40 -13.14
CA SER A 608 0.06 4.53 -13.21
C SER A 608 1.08 4.85 -12.12
N GLU A 609 0.63 5.30 -10.97
CA GLU A 609 1.47 5.56 -9.80
C GLU A 609 1.77 4.27 -9.02
N SER A 610 2.71 4.33 -8.08
CA SER A 610 2.88 3.25 -7.12
C SER A 610 1.64 3.13 -6.26
N HIS A 611 1.16 1.89 -6.01
CA HIS A 611 -0.10 1.66 -5.29
C HIS A 611 -1.32 2.34 -5.89
N ASN A 612 -1.34 2.48 -7.22
CA ASN A 612 -2.32 3.25 -7.99
C ASN A 612 -3.77 2.81 -7.79
N HIS A 613 -4.66 3.81 -7.71
CA HIS A 613 -6.09 3.67 -7.99
C HIS A 613 -6.43 4.33 -9.31
N ASN A 614 -7.53 3.93 -9.97
CA ASN A 614 -8.02 4.63 -11.14
C ASN A 614 -8.93 5.78 -10.68
N ASP A 615 -8.33 6.87 -10.24
CA ASP A 615 -8.97 7.91 -9.44
C ASP A 615 -8.64 9.34 -9.88
N VAL A 616 -8.24 9.53 -11.12
CA VAL A 616 -7.97 10.86 -11.70
C VAL A 616 -9.19 11.76 -11.55
N GLY A 617 -9.02 12.89 -10.88
CA GLY A 617 -10.10 13.83 -10.55
C GLY A 617 -10.74 13.58 -9.18
N SER A 618 -10.38 12.52 -8.43
CA SER A 618 -10.89 12.25 -7.09
C SER A 618 -10.64 13.42 -6.15
N PHE A 619 -11.55 13.64 -5.20
CA PHE A 619 -11.43 14.70 -4.22
C PHE A 619 -11.98 14.31 -2.84
N VAL A 620 -11.52 15.01 -1.82
CA VAL A 620 -11.89 14.84 -0.42
C VAL A 620 -12.33 16.19 0.12
N VAL A 621 -13.42 16.25 0.92
CA VAL A 621 -13.87 17.46 1.62
C VAL A 621 -13.94 17.17 3.11
N VAL A 622 -13.25 18.01 3.89
CA VAL A 622 -13.11 17.91 5.34
C VAL A 622 -13.76 19.11 6.01
N LEU A 623 -14.58 18.86 7.01
CA LEU A 623 -15.16 19.89 7.85
C LEU A 623 -14.81 19.65 9.31
N ALA A 624 -14.13 20.61 9.95
CA ALA A 624 -13.76 20.56 11.36
C ALA A 624 -13.06 19.26 11.80
N GLY A 625 -12.14 18.74 10.97
CA GLY A 625 -11.36 17.51 11.23
C GLY A 625 -12.01 16.22 10.75
N GLU A 626 -13.25 16.25 10.23
CA GLU A 626 -13.95 15.05 9.75
C GLU A 626 -14.05 15.02 8.21
N PRO A 627 -13.56 13.97 7.54
CA PRO A 627 -13.67 13.79 6.09
C PRO A 627 -15.08 13.31 5.72
N LEU A 628 -16.02 14.25 5.58
CA LEU A 628 -17.43 13.95 5.26
C LEU A 628 -17.59 13.45 3.82
N LEU A 629 -16.84 14.02 2.86
CA LEU A 629 -16.66 13.41 1.54
C LEU A 629 -15.23 12.92 1.43
N LEU A 630 -15.05 11.70 0.97
CA LEU A 630 -13.76 11.02 1.05
C LEU A 630 -13.37 10.27 -0.23
N ASP A 631 -12.09 10.01 -0.36
CA ASP A 631 -11.55 8.93 -1.16
C ASP A 631 -11.50 7.67 -0.27
N PRO A 632 -11.92 6.47 -0.74
CA PRO A 632 -12.02 5.29 0.12
C PRO A 632 -10.65 4.76 0.58
N GLY A 633 -9.57 5.13 -0.11
CA GLY A 633 -8.23 4.66 0.18
C GLY A 633 -8.06 3.16 0.01
N SER A 634 -7.21 2.56 0.83
CA SER A 634 -6.80 1.17 0.68
C SER A 634 -7.87 0.14 1.05
N GLU A 635 -7.91 -0.98 0.33
CA GLU A 635 -8.60 -2.21 0.73
C GLU A 635 -7.72 -3.09 1.66
N VAL A 636 -8.26 -4.18 2.18
CA VAL A 636 -7.44 -5.24 2.80
C VAL A 636 -6.67 -5.99 1.71
N TYR A 637 -5.36 -5.99 1.80
CA TYR A 637 -4.49 -6.61 0.81
C TYR A 637 -4.69 -8.12 0.69
N THR A 638 -4.81 -8.57 -0.54
CA THR A 638 -4.87 -9.98 -0.94
C THR A 638 -3.93 -10.22 -2.13
N ARG A 639 -3.86 -11.45 -2.63
CA ARG A 639 -3.15 -11.72 -3.88
C ARG A 639 -3.73 -10.94 -5.06
N ARG A 640 -5.06 -10.74 -5.11
CA ARG A 640 -5.72 -9.96 -6.16
C ARG A 640 -5.17 -8.54 -6.22
N THR A 641 -5.00 -7.89 -5.05
CA THR A 641 -4.54 -6.49 -4.93
C THR A 641 -3.24 -6.22 -5.69
N PHE A 642 -2.32 -7.21 -5.75
CA PHE A 642 -1.03 -7.10 -6.45
C PHE A 642 -0.95 -7.93 -7.73
N SER A 643 -2.06 -8.10 -8.43
CA SER A 643 -2.14 -8.85 -9.69
C SER A 643 -2.77 -8.00 -10.79
N GLY A 644 -2.80 -8.52 -12.03
CA GLY A 644 -3.56 -7.90 -13.12
C GLY A 644 -5.07 -7.75 -12.88
N ARG A 645 -5.58 -8.40 -11.80
CA ARG A 645 -6.97 -8.33 -11.35
C ARG A 645 -7.23 -7.25 -10.28
N ARG A 646 -6.24 -6.36 -10.01
CA ARG A 646 -6.33 -5.29 -9.00
C ARG A 646 -7.64 -4.50 -9.12
N TYR A 647 -7.97 -4.08 -10.32
CA TYR A 647 -9.11 -3.20 -10.61
C TYR A 647 -10.45 -3.90 -10.80
N GLU A 648 -10.56 -5.19 -10.47
CA GLU A 648 -11.85 -5.84 -10.21
C GLU A 648 -12.47 -5.36 -8.89
N SER A 649 -11.68 -4.71 -8.04
CA SER A 649 -12.15 -4.07 -6.81
C SER A 649 -12.77 -2.73 -7.10
N ASN A 650 -14.01 -2.53 -6.69
CA ASN A 650 -14.67 -1.22 -6.80
C ASN A 650 -14.06 -0.17 -5.86
N VAL A 651 -13.26 -0.54 -4.87
CA VAL A 651 -12.48 0.40 -4.05
C VAL A 651 -11.26 0.92 -4.81
N LEU A 652 -10.66 0.12 -5.71
CA LEU A 652 -9.43 0.44 -6.40
C LEU A 652 -9.64 0.93 -7.85
N ASN A 653 -10.79 0.59 -8.46
CA ASN A 653 -11.20 1.16 -9.74
C ASN A 653 -11.98 2.47 -9.53
N SER A 654 -12.31 3.19 -10.59
CA SER A 654 -12.94 4.50 -10.50
C SER A 654 -14.40 4.51 -10.01
N TYR A 655 -15.01 3.35 -9.82
CA TYR A 655 -16.39 3.27 -9.33
C TYR A 655 -16.51 3.71 -7.86
N GLY A 656 -15.54 3.35 -7.03
CA GLY A 656 -15.51 3.71 -5.61
C GLY A 656 -14.95 5.11 -5.32
N HIS A 657 -14.64 5.90 -6.34
CA HIS A 657 -14.09 7.24 -6.20
C HIS A 657 -15.09 8.32 -6.65
N PRO A 658 -15.00 9.58 -6.15
CA PRO A 658 -15.90 10.66 -6.54
C PRO A 658 -15.55 11.20 -7.94
N VAL A 659 -15.65 10.35 -8.96
CA VAL A 659 -15.35 10.65 -10.35
C VAL A 659 -16.48 10.18 -11.27
N PRO A 660 -16.64 10.75 -12.48
CA PRO A 660 -17.71 10.38 -13.42
C PRO A 660 -17.63 8.92 -13.89
N VAL A 661 -18.80 8.42 -14.32
CA VAL A 661 -18.94 7.25 -15.19
C VAL A 661 -19.40 7.76 -16.55
N VAL A 662 -18.67 7.43 -17.61
CA VAL A 662 -18.87 7.97 -18.95
C VAL A 662 -19.20 6.86 -19.93
N GLY A 663 -20.36 6.91 -20.57
CA GLY A 663 -20.81 5.85 -21.50
C GLY A 663 -20.87 4.47 -20.83
N GLY A 664 -21.20 4.41 -19.53
CA GLY A 664 -21.14 3.18 -18.73
C GLY A 664 -19.74 2.64 -18.48
N ARG A 665 -18.67 3.39 -18.79
CA ARG A 665 -17.27 2.97 -18.64
C ARG A 665 -16.61 3.67 -17.46
N LEU A 666 -15.71 2.93 -16.81
CA LEU A 666 -14.82 3.41 -15.75
C LEU A 666 -13.50 3.90 -16.32
N GLN A 667 -12.69 4.58 -15.52
CA GLN A 667 -11.34 4.99 -15.89
C GLN A 667 -10.45 3.79 -16.17
N VAL A 668 -9.54 3.96 -17.12
CA VAL A 668 -8.55 2.94 -17.48
C VAL A 668 -7.24 3.16 -16.73
N THR A 669 -6.42 2.11 -16.69
CA THR A 669 -5.06 2.15 -16.12
C THR A 669 -4.04 2.73 -17.11
N GLY A 670 -2.93 3.18 -16.59
CA GLY A 670 -1.76 3.55 -17.39
C GLY A 670 -1.43 5.04 -17.36
N PRO A 671 -0.21 5.43 -17.78
CA PRO A 671 0.26 6.81 -17.67
C PRO A 671 -0.44 7.77 -18.65
N GLN A 672 -1.15 7.25 -19.65
CA GLN A 672 -1.93 8.04 -20.59
C GLN A 672 -3.31 8.42 -20.01
N ALA A 673 -3.82 7.64 -19.04
CA ALA A 673 -5.02 7.96 -18.31
C ALA A 673 -4.68 9.01 -17.25
N ARG A 674 -4.89 10.29 -17.57
CA ARG A 674 -4.42 11.41 -16.74
C ARG A 674 -5.40 12.57 -16.69
N GLY A 675 -5.23 13.39 -15.63
CA GLY A 675 -5.80 14.72 -15.51
C GLY A 675 -4.79 15.74 -15.99
N GLU A 676 -5.00 16.30 -17.18
CA GLU A 676 -4.18 17.39 -17.69
C GLU A 676 -4.62 18.69 -17.04
N VAL A 677 -3.68 19.40 -16.39
CA VAL A 677 -3.94 20.68 -15.76
C VAL A 677 -4.10 21.75 -16.84
N LEU A 678 -5.32 22.32 -16.95
CA LEU A 678 -5.62 23.38 -17.91
C LEU A 678 -5.41 24.77 -17.30
N GLU A 679 -5.75 24.92 -16.01
CA GLU A 679 -5.74 26.21 -15.32
C GLU A 679 -5.55 26.02 -13.83
N THR A 680 -4.74 26.87 -13.22
CA THR A 680 -4.61 27.01 -11.76
C THR A 680 -4.65 28.50 -11.40
N SER A 681 -5.34 28.83 -10.31
CA SER A 681 -5.33 30.17 -9.75
C SER A 681 -5.51 30.08 -8.23
N PHE A 682 -4.53 30.60 -7.50
CA PHE A 682 -4.49 30.53 -6.05
C PHE A 682 -4.34 31.92 -5.46
N SER A 683 -5.24 32.28 -4.53
CA SER A 683 -5.21 33.50 -3.77
C SER A 683 -5.66 33.23 -2.33
N ASP A 684 -5.56 34.23 -1.45
CA ASP A 684 -6.05 34.10 -0.07
C ASP A 684 -7.55 33.81 0.01
N SER A 685 -8.34 34.25 -0.97
CA SER A 685 -9.79 34.08 -0.96
C SER A 685 -10.28 32.89 -1.80
N VAL A 686 -9.56 32.51 -2.85
CA VAL A 686 -10.02 31.48 -3.80
C VAL A 686 -8.86 30.57 -4.21
N SER A 687 -9.13 29.29 -4.25
CA SER A 687 -8.28 28.29 -4.92
C SER A 687 -9.08 27.65 -6.06
N HIS A 688 -8.53 27.67 -7.27
CA HIS A 688 -9.16 27.13 -8.47
C HIS A 688 -8.19 26.18 -9.20
N LEU A 689 -8.70 25.02 -9.61
CA LEU A 689 -8.02 24.03 -10.45
C LEU A 689 -8.98 23.54 -11.52
N LYS A 690 -8.50 23.47 -12.76
CA LYS A 690 -9.25 22.90 -13.89
C LYS A 690 -8.46 21.77 -14.55
N LEU A 691 -9.08 20.61 -14.69
CA LEU A 691 -8.50 19.39 -15.22
C LEU A 691 -9.23 18.92 -16.47
N GLN A 692 -8.50 18.57 -17.54
CA GLN A 692 -9.02 17.77 -18.64
C GLN A 692 -8.79 16.28 -18.35
N MET A 693 -9.85 15.49 -18.25
CA MET A 693 -9.81 14.09 -17.83
C MET A 693 -10.25 13.08 -18.90
N ALA A 694 -10.53 13.54 -20.13
CA ALA A 694 -11.05 12.66 -21.19
C ALA A 694 -10.12 11.47 -21.48
N SER A 695 -8.80 11.66 -21.39
CA SER A 695 -7.80 10.60 -21.61
C SER A 695 -7.86 9.46 -20.57
N ALA A 696 -8.51 9.69 -19.43
CA ALA A 696 -8.72 8.65 -18.42
C ALA A 696 -9.80 7.64 -18.82
N TYR A 697 -10.59 7.93 -19.87
CA TYR A 697 -11.70 7.09 -20.32
C TYR A 697 -11.47 6.61 -21.75
N ARG A 698 -11.75 5.33 -22.01
CA ARG A 698 -11.78 4.76 -23.37
C ARG A 698 -13.21 4.80 -23.93
N VAL A 699 -13.73 5.99 -24.17
CA VAL A 699 -15.05 6.24 -24.76
C VAL A 699 -14.85 7.02 -26.04
N PRO A 700 -14.97 6.40 -27.23
CA PRO A 700 -14.71 7.09 -28.52
C PRO A 700 -15.56 8.34 -28.73
N ALA A 701 -16.78 8.34 -28.22
CA ALA A 701 -17.68 9.49 -28.30
C ALA A 701 -17.24 10.67 -27.41
N LEU A 702 -16.44 10.46 -26.38
CA LEU A 702 -16.01 11.51 -25.46
C LEU A 702 -14.97 12.43 -26.11
N THR A 703 -15.35 13.65 -26.41
CA THR A 703 -14.46 14.66 -27.01
C THR A 703 -13.78 15.55 -25.97
N SER A 704 -14.44 15.76 -24.81
CA SER A 704 -13.92 16.58 -23.70
C SER A 704 -14.60 16.18 -22.39
N LEU A 705 -13.83 16.14 -21.30
CA LEU A 705 -14.33 16.00 -19.94
C LEU A 705 -13.50 16.92 -19.03
N ILE A 706 -14.05 18.06 -18.69
CA ILE A 706 -13.37 19.06 -17.85
C ILE A 706 -13.98 19.05 -16.46
N ARG A 707 -13.13 18.83 -15.44
CA ARG A 707 -13.47 19.05 -14.04
C ARG A 707 -12.93 20.40 -13.59
N SER A 708 -13.82 21.28 -13.11
CA SER A 708 -13.46 22.52 -12.44
C SER A 708 -13.68 22.36 -10.95
N PHE A 709 -12.68 22.70 -10.16
CA PHE A 709 -12.71 22.67 -8.71
C PHE A 709 -12.43 24.09 -8.18
N VAL A 710 -13.30 24.61 -7.33
CA VAL A 710 -13.18 25.95 -6.75
C VAL A 710 -13.44 25.88 -5.25
N HIS A 711 -12.52 26.36 -4.43
CA HIS A 711 -12.78 26.66 -3.02
C HIS A 711 -12.80 28.19 -2.82
N ASP A 712 -13.97 28.74 -2.55
CA ASP A 712 -14.16 30.13 -2.19
C ASP A 712 -14.30 30.27 -0.67
N ARG A 713 -13.28 30.83 -0.03
CA ARG A 713 -13.19 31.01 1.42
C ARG A 713 -14.11 32.08 1.97
N LYS A 714 -14.50 33.06 1.13
CA LYS A 714 -15.45 34.14 1.54
C LYS A 714 -16.84 33.60 1.71
N THR A 715 -17.30 32.79 0.76
CA THR A 715 -18.62 32.16 0.81
C THR A 715 -18.60 30.84 1.55
N ARG A 716 -17.38 30.32 1.88
CA ARG A 716 -17.15 29.02 2.48
C ARG A 716 -17.80 27.92 1.67
N THR A 717 -17.55 27.92 0.36
CA THR A 717 -18.08 26.94 -0.58
C THR A 717 -16.98 26.23 -1.33
N ILE A 718 -17.19 24.94 -1.57
CA ILE A 718 -16.40 24.15 -2.51
C ILE A 718 -17.31 23.77 -3.66
N THR A 719 -16.94 24.15 -4.88
CA THR A 719 -17.68 23.80 -6.09
C THR A 719 -16.85 22.81 -6.92
N VAL A 720 -17.48 21.67 -7.27
CA VAL A 720 -16.92 20.69 -8.21
C VAL A 720 -17.89 20.58 -9.38
N GLU A 721 -17.42 20.91 -10.57
CA GLU A 721 -18.22 20.84 -11.80
C GLU A 721 -17.55 19.93 -12.82
N ASP A 722 -18.29 18.95 -13.32
CA ASP A 722 -17.92 18.12 -14.46
C ASP A 722 -18.67 18.58 -15.71
N HIS A 723 -17.94 18.95 -16.75
CA HIS A 723 -18.46 19.32 -18.05
C HIS A 723 -17.97 18.34 -19.12
N ALA A 724 -18.89 17.50 -19.60
CA ALA A 724 -18.64 16.49 -20.64
C ALA A 724 -19.21 16.92 -21.99
N ARG A 725 -18.51 16.66 -23.10
CA ARG A 725 -18.96 16.81 -24.48
C ARG A 725 -18.70 15.53 -25.26
N PHE A 726 -19.67 15.18 -26.11
CA PHE A 726 -19.67 13.97 -26.88
C PHE A 726 -19.91 14.23 -28.39
N SER A 727 -19.33 13.38 -29.25
CA SER A 727 -19.61 13.40 -30.69
C SER A 727 -20.94 12.71 -31.05
N GLU A 728 -21.50 11.88 -30.17
CA GLU A 728 -22.76 11.20 -30.27
C GLU A 728 -23.41 11.08 -28.89
N PRO A 729 -24.78 10.99 -28.79
CA PRO A 729 -25.46 10.90 -27.51
C PRO A 729 -24.92 9.79 -26.64
N THR A 730 -24.45 10.13 -25.45
CA THR A 730 -23.75 9.22 -24.53
C THR A 730 -24.27 9.38 -23.10
N THR A 731 -24.36 8.29 -22.34
CA THR A 731 -24.76 8.32 -20.93
C THR A 731 -23.67 8.94 -20.06
N PHE A 732 -24.09 9.72 -19.05
CA PHE A 732 -23.18 10.41 -18.15
C PHE A 732 -23.69 10.37 -16.71
N ALA A 733 -22.79 10.11 -15.74
CA ALA A 733 -23.10 10.11 -14.34
C ALA A 733 -21.94 10.69 -13.53
N GLY A 734 -22.26 11.48 -12.50
CA GLY A 734 -21.36 11.95 -11.46
C GLY A 734 -21.56 11.18 -10.15
N SER A 735 -20.63 11.33 -9.21
CA SER A 735 -20.77 10.73 -7.89
C SER A 735 -20.00 11.46 -6.80
N LEU A 736 -20.48 11.25 -5.57
CA LEU A 736 -19.79 11.58 -4.34
C LEU A 736 -19.57 10.29 -3.53
N ILE A 737 -18.52 10.24 -2.72
CA ILE A 737 -18.23 9.10 -1.85
C ILE A 737 -18.17 9.57 -0.41
N THR A 738 -18.82 8.83 0.48
CA THR A 738 -18.86 9.16 1.91
C THR A 738 -18.76 7.92 2.79
N GLY A 739 -18.14 8.07 3.96
CA GLY A 739 -18.23 7.10 5.07
C GLY A 739 -19.25 7.51 6.13
N SER A 740 -19.88 8.66 5.96
CA SER A 740 -20.82 9.29 6.88
C SER A 740 -22.28 9.04 6.44
N ARG A 741 -23.24 9.51 7.24
CA ARG A 741 -24.65 9.45 6.89
C ARG A 741 -24.96 10.44 5.75
N SER A 742 -25.95 10.12 4.95
CA SER A 742 -26.46 11.02 3.93
C SER A 742 -27.99 11.07 3.95
N HIS A 743 -28.56 12.23 3.64
CA HIS A 743 -30.00 12.42 3.57
C HIS A 743 -30.34 13.43 2.48
N ARG A 744 -31.29 13.08 1.61
CA ARG A 744 -31.81 14.00 0.59
C ARG A 744 -32.86 14.94 1.23
N ILE A 745 -32.51 16.20 1.39
CA ILE A 745 -33.39 17.22 2.01
C ILE A 745 -34.44 17.75 1.02
N GLY A 746 -34.08 17.83 -0.25
CA GLY A 746 -34.93 18.34 -1.32
C GLY A 746 -34.60 17.72 -2.68
N PRO A 747 -35.26 18.16 -3.75
CA PRO A 747 -35.02 17.60 -5.08
C PRO A 747 -33.55 17.74 -5.52
N ASP A 748 -32.89 18.83 -5.17
CA ASP A 748 -31.53 19.17 -5.58
C ASP A 748 -30.59 19.42 -4.39
N LEU A 749 -31.02 19.10 -3.16
CA LEU A 749 -30.25 19.33 -1.94
C LEU A 749 -30.03 18.03 -1.16
N LEU A 750 -28.76 17.71 -0.92
CA LEU A 750 -28.30 16.56 -0.17
C LEU A 750 -27.53 17.04 1.07
N ALA A 751 -27.72 16.40 2.21
CA ALA A 751 -26.85 16.51 3.37
C ALA A 751 -25.93 15.28 3.48
N VAL A 752 -24.65 15.50 3.80
CA VAL A 752 -23.71 14.48 4.25
C VAL A 752 -23.19 14.90 5.63
N TYR A 753 -23.32 14.03 6.64
CA TYR A 753 -23.17 14.44 8.04
C TYR A 753 -22.77 13.31 8.97
N ASP A 754 -22.12 13.70 10.05
CA ASP A 754 -21.92 12.88 11.26
C ASP A 754 -22.81 13.40 12.42
N ASP A 755 -22.45 13.11 13.67
CA ASP A 755 -23.24 13.57 14.83
C ASP A 755 -23.04 15.05 15.15
N THR A 756 -22.03 15.70 14.62
CA THR A 756 -21.57 17.04 14.99
C THR A 756 -21.47 18.02 13.82
N HIS A 757 -21.20 17.51 12.63
CA HIS A 757 -20.94 18.33 11.44
C HIS A 757 -21.75 17.88 10.25
N ALA A 758 -22.15 18.80 9.39
CA ALA A 758 -22.84 18.52 8.15
C ALA A 758 -22.37 19.41 7.00
N LEU A 759 -22.32 18.81 5.82
CA LEU A 759 -22.20 19.49 4.52
C LEU A 759 -23.55 19.49 3.83
N GLY A 760 -24.01 20.68 3.40
CA GLY A 760 -25.10 20.83 2.43
C GLY A 760 -24.52 20.82 1.03
N ILE A 761 -25.10 20.00 0.15
CA ILE A 761 -24.63 19.82 -1.21
C ILE A 761 -25.79 20.14 -2.16
N ASN A 762 -25.67 21.27 -2.85
CA ASN A 762 -26.60 21.59 -3.93
C ASN A 762 -26.13 20.94 -5.22
N ILE A 763 -27.03 20.24 -5.90
CA ILE A 763 -26.77 19.47 -7.12
C ILE A 763 -27.45 20.19 -8.28
N ALA A 764 -26.70 20.68 -9.26
CA ALA A 764 -27.22 21.25 -10.50
C ALA A 764 -26.78 20.38 -11.69
N VAL A 765 -27.75 19.97 -12.52
CA VAL A 765 -27.54 19.13 -13.69
C VAL A 765 -28.07 19.76 -14.94
N GLU A 766 -27.28 19.79 -15.99
CA GLU A 766 -27.66 20.21 -17.34
C GLU A 766 -27.45 19.05 -18.31
N GLY A 767 -28.35 18.93 -19.28
CA GLY A 767 -28.30 17.93 -20.36
C GLY A 767 -29.61 17.13 -20.48
N SER A 768 -29.99 16.44 -19.44
CA SER A 768 -31.27 15.69 -19.37
C SER A 768 -31.77 15.64 -17.91
N PRO A 769 -33.03 15.17 -17.66
CA PRO A 769 -33.44 14.79 -16.31
C PRO A 769 -32.47 13.81 -15.67
N TRP A 770 -32.41 13.76 -14.33
CA TRP A 770 -31.47 12.96 -13.60
C TRP A 770 -32.09 12.23 -12.41
N GLU A 771 -31.46 11.16 -12.01
CA GLU A 771 -31.81 10.34 -10.86
C GLU A 771 -30.70 10.31 -9.81
N TYR A 772 -31.13 10.23 -8.54
CA TYR A 772 -30.25 10.05 -7.40
C TYR A 772 -30.27 8.60 -6.93
N SER A 773 -29.10 8.06 -6.65
CA SER A 773 -28.95 6.72 -6.10
C SER A 773 -27.97 6.68 -4.93
N THR A 774 -28.16 5.70 -4.06
CA THR A 774 -27.20 5.39 -2.99
C THR A 774 -26.81 3.92 -3.05
N GLU A 775 -25.53 3.62 -2.96
CA GLU A 775 -25.03 2.24 -3.00
C GLU A 775 -23.85 2.09 -2.04
N THR A 776 -23.82 0.99 -1.32
CA THR A 776 -22.66 0.62 -0.50
C THR A 776 -21.60 -0.05 -1.38
N VAL A 777 -20.39 0.52 -1.44
CA VAL A 777 -19.25 -0.07 -2.14
C VAL A 777 -18.60 -1.10 -1.23
N GLU A 778 -18.57 -2.36 -1.64
CA GLU A 778 -17.98 -3.43 -0.85
C GLU A 778 -16.50 -3.19 -0.55
N ASN A 779 -16.13 -3.23 0.74
CA ASN A 779 -14.75 -3.14 1.21
C ASN A 779 -14.52 -4.15 2.36
N PRO A 780 -14.36 -5.43 2.05
CA PRO A 780 -14.27 -6.48 3.06
C PRO A 780 -13.16 -6.26 4.09
N GLY A 781 -13.51 -6.27 5.38
CA GLY A 781 -12.57 -6.08 6.48
C GLY A 781 -12.17 -4.63 6.76
N ARG A 782 -12.81 -3.67 6.08
CA ARG A 782 -12.74 -2.23 6.33
C ARG A 782 -14.14 -1.60 6.31
N GLN A 783 -14.24 -0.34 6.68
CA GLN A 783 -15.48 0.41 6.52
C GLN A 783 -15.83 0.50 5.02
N ALA A 784 -17.02 0.04 4.67
CA ALA A 784 -17.54 0.15 3.31
C ALA A 784 -18.05 1.58 3.08
N PRO A 785 -17.55 2.31 2.09
CA PRO A 785 -18.05 3.64 1.77
C PRO A 785 -19.40 3.57 1.05
N THR A 786 -20.15 4.65 1.10
CA THR A 786 -21.39 4.83 0.33
C THR A 786 -21.12 5.70 -0.88
N ARG A 787 -21.49 5.22 -2.05
CA ARG A 787 -21.54 5.99 -3.29
C ARG A 787 -22.90 6.69 -3.41
N LEU A 788 -22.87 7.98 -3.64
CA LEU A 788 -24.01 8.86 -3.88
C LEU A 788 -23.98 9.22 -5.37
N GLY A 789 -24.81 8.55 -6.16
CA GLY A 789 -24.81 8.67 -7.62
C GLY A 789 -25.79 9.76 -8.11
N VAL A 790 -25.37 10.49 -9.14
CA VAL A 790 -26.19 11.44 -9.92
C VAL A 790 -26.10 11.03 -11.38
N THR A 791 -27.15 10.44 -11.92
CA THR A 791 -27.15 9.81 -13.26
C THR A 791 -28.15 10.52 -14.16
N LEU A 792 -27.72 10.97 -15.33
CA LEU A 792 -28.61 11.48 -16.37
C LEU A 792 -29.44 10.29 -16.92
N THR A 793 -30.75 10.51 -17.06
CA THR A 793 -31.68 9.44 -17.49
C THR A 793 -31.67 9.19 -18.98
N GLU A 794 -31.18 10.17 -19.77
CA GLU A 794 -31.10 10.07 -21.23
C GLU A 794 -29.66 10.33 -21.71
N PRO A 795 -29.21 9.67 -22.77
CA PRO A 795 -27.96 9.99 -23.43
C PRO A 795 -27.95 11.42 -24.02
N VAL A 796 -26.81 12.14 -23.87
CA VAL A 796 -26.70 13.55 -24.24
C VAL A 796 -25.44 13.80 -25.09
N LEU A 797 -25.42 14.92 -25.84
CA LEU A 797 -24.23 15.43 -26.53
C LEU A 797 -23.36 16.32 -25.64
N GLU A 798 -23.97 16.92 -24.60
CA GLU A 798 -23.30 17.76 -23.63
C GLU A 798 -23.98 17.60 -22.27
N ALA A 799 -23.20 17.49 -21.22
CA ALA A 799 -23.69 17.38 -19.86
C ALA A 799 -22.86 18.23 -18.90
N ARG A 800 -23.52 18.78 -17.87
CA ARG A 800 -22.87 19.37 -16.70
C ARG A 800 -23.47 18.81 -15.43
N ILE A 801 -22.61 18.41 -14.50
CA ILE A 801 -23.00 18.09 -13.13
C ILE A 801 -22.16 18.95 -12.21
N ARG A 802 -22.81 19.78 -11.40
CA ARG A 802 -22.19 20.67 -10.44
C ARG A 802 -22.63 20.32 -9.03
N PHE A 803 -21.67 20.14 -8.15
CA PHE A 803 -21.85 20.01 -6.70
C PHE A 803 -21.35 21.28 -6.03
N THR A 804 -22.23 22.02 -5.35
CA THR A 804 -21.88 23.19 -4.51
C THR A 804 -22.00 22.76 -3.06
N ILE A 805 -20.87 22.65 -2.38
CA ILE A 805 -20.69 22.04 -1.07
C ILE A 805 -20.42 23.16 -0.06
N GLN A 806 -21.14 23.18 1.05
CA GLN A 806 -20.97 24.18 2.11
C GLN A 806 -21.30 23.62 3.48
N PRO A 807 -20.70 24.15 4.56
CA PRO A 807 -21.12 23.79 5.91
C PRO A 807 -22.58 24.13 6.16
N GLN A 808 -23.29 23.25 6.84
CA GLN A 808 -24.66 23.50 7.29
C GLN A 808 -24.88 23.00 8.71
N PRO A 809 -25.93 23.49 9.41
CA PRO A 809 -26.30 22.94 10.70
C PRO A 809 -26.71 21.47 10.60
N VAL A 810 -26.37 20.70 11.61
CA VAL A 810 -26.79 19.29 11.73
C VAL A 810 -28.22 19.14 12.24
N ILE A 811 -28.76 20.19 12.83
CA ILE A 811 -30.10 20.22 13.46
C ILE A 811 -31.17 19.86 12.45
N GLY A 812 -32.03 18.89 12.80
CA GLY A 812 -33.12 18.41 11.94
C GLY A 812 -32.75 17.30 10.95
N LEU A 813 -31.48 16.87 10.89
CA LEU A 813 -31.09 15.75 10.05
C LEU A 813 -31.43 14.41 10.74
N PRO A 814 -31.85 13.38 10.00
CA PRO A 814 -32.23 12.10 10.55
C PRO A 814 -31.12 11.43 11.36
N GLY A 815 -31.44 10.90 12.54
CA GLY A 815 -30.49 10.24 13.43
C GLY A 815 -29.46 11.17 14.07
N ILE A 816 -29.59 12.47 13.90
CA ILE A 816 -28.90 13.46 14.72
C ILE A 816 -29.73 13.64 16.00
N TYR A 817 -29.16 13.18 17.05
CA TYR A 817 -29.56 13.61 18.37
C TYR A 817 -28.86 14.95 18.60
N SER A 818 -29.51 16.06 18.18
CA SER A 818 -29.08 17.38 18.56
C SER A 818 -29.00 17.41 20.08
N ASP A 819 -28.01 18.09 20.64
CA ASP A 819 -28.10 18.56 22.02
C ASP A 819 -29.50 19.11 22.18
N PRO A 820 -30.31 18.57 23.08
CA PRO A 820 -31.71 18.92 23.14
C PRO A 820 -31.81 20.42 23.24
N THR A 821 -32.61 21.03 22.32
CA THR A 821 -32.99 22.42 22.51
C THR A 821 -33.85 22.48 23.76
N TRP A 822 -33.22 22.76 24.88
CA TRP A 822 -33.84 22.85 26.20
C TRP A 822 -34.80 24.05 26.30
N GLY A 823 -35.17 24.67 25.19
CA GLY A 823 -35.82 25.96 25.17
C GLY A 823 -34.87 26.97 25.83
N ASP A 824 -35.40 27.82 26.71
CA ASP A 824 -34.59 28.82 27.41
C ASP A 824 -33.86 28.26 28.67
N THR A 825 -33.93 26.94 28.93
CA THR A 825 -33.36 26.29 30.13
C THR A 825 -32.46 25.10 29.79
N THR A 826 -31.22 25.39 29.39
CA THR A 826 -30.17 24.34 29.33
C THR A 826 -29.86 23.85 30.74
N PRO A 827 -29.72 22.53 30.99
CA PRO A 827 -29.32 22.05 32.31
C PRO A 827 -27.97 22.64 32.72
N ASP A 828 -27.88 23.17 33.94
CA ASP A 828 -26.60 23.61 34.45
C ASP A 828 -25.73 22.37 34.80
N LEU A 829 -24.72 22.12 34.03
CA LEU A 829 -23.81 21.00 34.23
C LEU A 829 -22.93 21.20 35.47
N ALA A 830 -22.82 22.42 36.01
CA ALA A 830 -22.10 22.68 37.25
C ALA A 830 -22.85 22.12 38.47
N GLU A 831 -24.18 21.94 38.37
CA GLU A 831 -25.02 21.31 39.39
C GLU A 831 -25.30 19.82 39.15
N ALA A 832 -24.67 19.20 38.15
CA ALA A 832 -24.90 17.82 37.76
C ALA A 832 -24.41 16.85 38.87
N VAL A 833 -25.28 15.93 39.26
CA VAL A 833 -24.87 14.77 40.05
C VAL A 833 -24.21 13.75 39.15
N THR A 834 -22.89 13.60 39.29
CA THR A 834 -22.11 12.61 38.52
C THR A 834 -22.01 11.31 39.31
N VAL A 835 -22.37 10.22 38.66
CA VAL A 835 -22.23 8.84 39.20
C VAL A 835 -21.24 8.13 38.33
N GLN A 836 -20.18 7.60 38.90
CA GLN A 836 -19.19 6.84 38.18
C GLN A 836 -19.76 5.49 37.73
N ALA A 837 -19.42 5.06 36.52
CA ALA A 837 -19.99 3.86 35.93
C ALA A 837 -19.60 2.59 36.72
N GLU A 838 -18.42 2.59 37.34
CA GLU A 838 -17.89 1.52 38.18
C GLU A 838 -18.52 1.44 39.56
N ASP A 839 -19.21 2.50 40.05
CA ASP A 839 -19.88 2.54 41.38
C ASP A 839 -21.23 1.80 41.35
N ILE A 840 -21.22 0.56 40.89
CA ILE A 840 -22.43 -0.27 40.78
C ILE A 840 -22.79 -0.83 42.12
N LEU A 841 -24.04 -0.58 42.54
CA LEU A 841 -24.61 -1.15 43.78
C LEU A 841 -24.94 -2.64 43.61
N GLU A 842 -25.53 -3.02 42.48
CA GLU A 842 -25.97 -4.39 42.20
C GLU A 842 -25.94 -4.67 40.69
N GLN A 843 -25.62 -5.92 40.34
CA GLN A 843 -25.82 -6.43 38.98
C GLN A 843 -26.58 -7.75 38.98
N LYS A 844 -27.42 -7.96 37.96
CA LYS A 844 -28.22 -9.19 37.77
C LYS A 844 -28.26 -9.57 36.30
N GLY A 845 -28.17 -10.88 36.04
CA GLY A 845 -28.32 -11.43 34.69
C GLY A 845 -27.07 -11.37 33.79
N GLY A 846 -25.93 -11.08 34.41
CA GLY A 846 -24.63 -11.06 33.75
C GLY A 846 -23.54 -10.54 34.68
N GLU A 847 -22.30 -10.52 34.20
CA GLU A 847 -21.15 -9.94 34.89
C GLU A 847 -20.46 -8.92 33.98
N ILE A 848 -20.11 -7.78 34.53
CA ILE A 848 -19.26 -6.78 33.89
C ILE A 848 -17.83 -6.91 34.43
N GLU A 849 -16.90 -6.40 33.64
CA GLU A 849 -15.50 -6.23 34.05
C GLU A 849 -15.15 -4.76 34.06
N VAL A 850 -14.69 -4.26 35.20
CA VAL A 850 -14.16 -2.90 35.30
C VAL A 850 -12.79 -2.85 34.64
N CYS A 851 -12.54 -1.84 33.80
CA CYS A 851 -11.33 -1.72 33.01
C CYS A 851 -10.96 -0.26 32.76
N GLU A 852 -9.68 -0.05 32.42
CA GLU A 852 -9.21 1.24 31.95
C GLU A 852 -9.48 1.38 30.46
N LYS A 853 -9.89 2.56 30.03
CA LYS A 853 -10.17 2.90 28.63
C LYS A 853 -9.60 4.27 28.30
N VAL A 854 -9.10 4.42 27.08
CA VAL A 854 -8.59 5.72 26.58
C VAL A 854 -9.72 6.74 26.58
N GLY A 855 -9.53 7.90 27.21
CA GLY A 855 -10.52 8.97 27.30
C GLY A 855 -11.63 8.75 28.33
N ALA A 856 -11.59 7.70 29.15
CA ALA A 856 -12.51 7.54 30.28
C ALA A 856 -12.18 8.54 31.40
N VAL A 857 -13.20 9.02 32.09
CA VAL A 857 -13.07 9.78 33.34
C VAL A 857 -13.29 8.81 34.48
N GLY A 858 -12.24 8.46 35.21
CA GLY A 858 -12.26 7.34 36.15
C GLY A 858 -12.06 6.00 35.43
N GLN A 859 -12.69 4.95 35.96
CA GLN A 859 -12.66 3.63 35.29
C GLN A 859 -13.94 3.44 34.47
N ALA A 860 -13.89 2.50 33.56
CA ALA A 860 -15.01 2.08 32.74
C ALA A 860 -15.34 0.62 33.00
N PHE A 861 -16.46 0.16 32.53
CA PHE A 861 -16.75 -1.27 32.51
C PHE A 861 -17.04 -1.76 31.09
N ARG A 862 -16.88 -3.08 30.87
CA ARG A 862 -17.17 -3.80 29.64
C ARG A 862 -18.03 -5.04 29.90
N PHE A 863 -18.51 -5.66 28.81
CA PHE A 863 -19.33 -6.88 28.82
C PHE A 863 -20.79 -6.71 29.26
N TRP A 864 -21.37 -5.51 29.15
CA TRP A 864 -22.80 -5.28 29.34
C TRP A 864 -23.59 -5.55 28.04
N TYR A 865 -23.64 -6.82 27.62
CA TYR A 865 -24.25 -7.22 26.34
C TYR A 865 -25.25 -8.38 26.43
N HIS A 866 -25.43 -9.01 27.60
CA HIS A 866 -26.40 -10.07 27.74
C HIS A 866 -27.84 -9.54 27.86
N ALA A 867 -28.79 -10.20 27.18
CA ALA A 867 -30.20 -9.86 27.29
C ALA A 867 -30.65 -10.03 28.74
N GLY A 868 -31.30 -9.01 29.30
CA GLY A 868 -31.75 -9.00 30.72
C GLY A 868 -30.68 -8.64 31.74
N HIS A 869 -29.42 -8.36 31.31
CA HIS A 869 -28.38 -7.89 32.22
C HIS A 869 -28.72 -6.50 32.75
N ARG A 870 -28.89 -6.38 34.06
CA ARG A 870 -29.27 -5.17 34.78
C ARG A 870 -28.11 -4.70 35.65
N LEU A 871 -27.82 -3.40 35.58
CA LEU A 871 -26.88 -2.70 36.43
C LEU A 871 -27.69 -1.67 37.28
N THR A 872 -27.38 -1.56 38.55
CA THR A 872 -28.09 -0.65 39.47
C THR A 872 -27.09 0.25 40.16
N TRP A 873 -27.36 1.54 40.13
CA TRP A 873 -26.63 2.56 40.87
C TRP A 873 -27.55 3.21 41.88
N GLN A 874 -27.01 3.66 43.01
CA GLN A 874 -27.70 4.42 44.01
C GLN A 874 -27.01 5.77 44.22
N PHE A 875 -27.75 6.84 44.14
CA PHE A 875 -27.23 8.18 44.34
C PHE A 875 -28.28 9.06 45.02
N ARG A 876 -27.86 10.19 45.59
CA ARG A 876 -28.74 11.14 46.27
C ARG A 876 -28.85 12.40 45.40
N LEU A 877 -30.07 12.83 45.13
CA LEU A 877 -30.33 14.10 44.48
C LEU A 877 -30.37 15.22 45.55
N PRO A 878 -29.83 16.42 45.20
CA PRO A 878 -29.75 17.53 46.17
C PRO A 878 -31.12 18.13 46.47
N THR A 879 -32.02 18.15 45.51
CA THR A 879 -33.37 18.76 45.61
C THR A 879 -34.38 17.92 44.83
N ALA A 880 -35.67 18.00 45.21
CA ALA A 880 -36.73 17.47 44.35
C ALA A 880 -36.88 18.42 43.14
N GLY A 881 -36.95 17.86 41.92
CA GLY A 881 -36.97 18.67 40.73
C GLY A 881 -37.07 17.88 39.44
N SER A 882 -36.81 18.57 38.33
CA SER A 882 -36.75 17.98 36.99
C SER A 882 -35.33 17.73 36.59
N TYR A 883 -35.02 16.47 36.25
CA TYR A 883 -33.70 16.01 35.92
C TYR A 883 -33.63 15.39 34.51
N ALA A 884 -32.54 15.64 33.79
CA ALA A 884 -32.21 14.90 32.61
C ALA A 884 -31.03 13.96 32.86
N VAL A 885 -31.02 12.83 32.19
CA VAL A 885 -29.98 11.82 32.36
C VAL A 885 -29.05 11.83 31.14
N ARG A 886 -27.76 12.02 31.39
CA ARG A 886 -26.70 11.92 30.39
C ARG A 886 -25.81 10.72 30.73
N LEU A 887 -25.48 9.92 29.73
CA LEU A 887 -24.58 8.79 29.85
C LEU A 887 -23.37 8.99 28.95
N ARG A 888 -22.17 8.75 29.44
CA ARG A 888 -20.95 8.70 28.65
C ARG A 888 -20.67 7.25 28.30
N CYS A 889 -20.67 6.93 26.99
CA CYS A 889 -20.51 5.55 26.54
C CYS A 889 -19.63 5.45 25.27
N CYS A 890 -19.07 4.27 25.03
CA CYS A 890 -18.41 3.91 23.79
C CYS A 890 -18.77 2.48 23.36
N HIS A 891 -19.03 2.27 22.07
CA HIS A 891 -19.19 0.93 21.50
C HIS A 891 -18.93 0.89 20.00
N ALA A 892 -18.54 -0.30 19.52
CA ALA A 892 -18.20 -0.55 18.12
C ALA A 892 -19.30 -1.29 17.32
N TRP A 893 -20.42 -1.61 17.92
CA TRP A 893 -21.51 -2.25 17.19
C TRP A 893 -22.22 -1.25 16.29
N LYS A 894 -22.38 -1.60 15.03
CA LYS A 894 -23.14 -0.81 14.03
C LYS A 894 -24.64 -1.01 14.15
N GLU A 895 -25.04 -2.04 14.88
CA GLU A 895 -26.45 -2.33 15.17
C GLU A 895 -26.97 -1.42 16.28
N THR A 896 -28.27 -1.21 16.30
CA THR A 896 -28.94 -0.40 17.31
C THR A 896 -28.77 -1.01 18.69
N VAL A 897 -28.10 -0.31 19.60
CA VAL A 897 -27.97 -0.69 21.00
C VAL A 897 -29.06 0.01 21.80
N THR A 898 -29.85 -0.74 22.56
CA THR A 898 -30.94 -0.20 23.38
C THR A 898 -30.79 -0.59 24.84
N ARG A 899 -31.26 0.30 25.74
CA ARG A 899 -31.31 0.07 27.18
C ARG A 899 -32.59 0.65 27.75
N THR A 900 -33.11 -0.01 28.80
CA THR A 900 -34.29 0.46 29.55
C THR A 900 -33.81 1.09 30.85
N LEU A 901 -34.20 2.34 31.08
CA LEU A 901 -33.97 3.01 32.35
C LEU A 901 -35.11 2.64 33.33
N LEU A 902 -34.73 2.23 34.55
CA LEU A 902 -35.65 2.00 35.64
C LEU A 902 -35.30 2.95 36.78
N ILE A 903 -36.29 3.56 37.41
CA ILE A 903 -36.15 4.33 38.64
C ILE A 903 -37.00 3.61 39.72
N ASP A 904 -36.39 3.32 40.86
CA ASP A 904 -37.00 2.53 41.92
C ASP A 904 -37.63 1.22 41.39
N GLY A 905 -36.95 0.59 40.45
CA GLY A 905 -37.35 -0.67 39.83
C GLY A 905 -38.48 -0.61 38.81
N LYS A 906 -39.03 0.57 38.53
CA LYS A 906 -40.09 0.78 37.52
C LYS A 906 -39.51 1.36 36.22
N PRO A 907 -39.88 0.85 35.04
CA PRO A 907 -39.50 1.46 33.79
C PRO A 907 -39.97 2.92 33.70
N VAL A 908 -39.08 3.80 33.28
CA VAL A 908 -39.40 5.23 33.13
C VAL A 908 -40.19 5.47 31.84
N GLU A 909 -39.93 4.66 30.82
CA GLU A 909 -40.63 4.63 29.54
C GLU A 909 -40.85 3.18 29.08
N GLU A 910 -41.89 2.94 28.28
CA GLU A 910 -42.15 1.64 27.66
C GLU A 910 -41.18 1.37 26.52
N THR A 911 -40.70 2.40 25.84
CA THR A 911 -39.77 2.30 24.74
C THR A 911 -38.32 2.43 25.22
N PRO A 912 -37.41 1.50 24.89
CA PRO A 912 -36.03 1.54 25.34
C PRO A 912 -35.26 2.72 24.70
N PHE A 913 -34.30 3.27 25.43
CA PHE A 913 -33.39 4.29 24.94
C PHE A 913 -32.38 3.71 23.96
N VAL A 914 -32.07 4.48 22.91
CA VAL A 914 -31.17 4.12 21.81
C VAL A 914 -29.82 4.76 22.03
N PHE A 915 -28.75 3.96 21.88
CA PHE A 915 -27.38 4.44 21.96
C PHE A 915 -26.75 4.43 20.56
N PRO A 916 -26.18 5.53 20.11
CA PRO A 916 -25.57 5.64 18.80
C PRO A 916 -24.24 4.89 18.75
N PHE A 917 -23.84 4.43 17.57
CA PHE A 917 -22.48 3.96 17.29
C PHE A 917 -21.46 5.06 17.59
N THR A 918 -20.44 4.78 18.41
CA THR A 918 -19.47 5.78 18.85
C THR A 918 -18.10 5.70 18.14
N GLY A 919 -17.94 4.75 17.22
CA GLY A 919 -16.69 4.57 16.46
C GLY A 919 -15.80 3.44 16.93
N GLY A 920 -15.88 3.03 18.21
CA GLY A 920 -15.00 2.01 18.75
C GLY A 920 -15.23 1.69 20.21
N TRP A 921 -14.34 0.87 20.78
CA TRP A 921 -14.38 0.44 22.19
C TRP A 921 -13.44 1.22 23.11
N SER A 922 -12.89 2.34 22.64
CA SER A 922 -11.91 3.15 23.36
C SER A 922 -10.72 2.35 23.93
N GLY A 923 -10.27 1.35 23.15
CA GLY A 923 -9.12 0.53 23.53
C GLY A 923 -7.78 1.18 23.21
N THR A 924 -7.71 1.90 22.12
CA THR A 924 -6.49 2.55 21.59
C THR A 924 -6.71 4.02 21.24
N GLU A 925 -7.95 4.45 21.08
CA GLU A 925 -8.35 5.81 20.71
C GLU A 925 -9.56 6.22 21.55
N ASP A 926 -9.75 7.53 21.80
CA ASP A 926 -10.93 8.04 22.48
C ASP A 926 -12.15 7.98 21.54
N ASN A 927 -13.05 7.04 21.80
CA ASN A 927 -14.32 6.88 21.10
C ASN A 927 -15.53 7.16 22.00
N TRP A 928 -15.35 7.84 23.14
CA TRP A 928 -16.42 8.15 24.06
C TRP A 928 -17.34 9.23 23.51
N ARG A 929 -18.64 9.06 23.78
CA ARG A 929 -19.65 10.06 23.49
C ARG A 929 -20.59 10.25 24.68
N ASP A 930 -21.00 11.47 24.88
CA ASP A 930 -22.06 11.83 25.81
C ASP A 930 -23.42 11.68 25.13
N VAL A 931 -24.29 10.85 25.68
CA VAL A 931 -25.61 10.56 25.13
C VAL A 931 -26.66 10.96 26.17
N TRP A 932 -27.51 11.90 25.79
CA TRP A 932 -28.69 12.25 26.56
C TRP A 932 -29.79 11.20 26.34
N LEU A 933 -30.48 10.81 27.40
CA LEU A 933 -31.69 10.03 27.25
C LEU A 933 -32.79 10.91 26.67
N ALA A 934 -33.18 10.64 25.43
CA ALA A 934 -34.11 11.45 24.67
C ALA A 934 -35.17 10.60 23.98
N ARG A 935 -36.35 11.17 23.78
CA ARG A 935 -37.44 10.62 22.97
C ARG A 935 -37.65 11.52 21.75
N GLN A 936 -37.53 10.96 20.54
CA GLN A 936 -37.70 11.69 19.29
C GLN A 936 -36.92 13.03 19.27
N GLN A 937 -35.67 13.00 19.75
CA GLN A 937 -34.74 14.16 19.85
C GLN A 937 -35.12 15.19 20.96
N ILE A 938 -36.17 14.97 21.75
CA ILE A 938 -36.48 15.77 22.92
C ILE A 938 -35.89 15.11 24.15
N PRO A 939 -35.14 15.83 25.00
CA PRO A 939 -34.63 15.30 26.25
C PRO A 939 -35.74 14.74 27.10
N PHE A 940 -35.49 13.56 27.63
CA PHE A 940 -36.40 12.96 28.57
C PHE A 940 -36.16 13.58 29.96
N ILE A 941 -37.15 14.32 30.45
CA ILE A 941 -37.08 14.96 31.77
C ILE A 941 -37.83 14.08 32.78
N ILE A 942 -37.15 13.70 33.83
CA ILE A 942 -37.68 12.93 34.92
C ILE A 942 -37.97 13.90 36.05
N ARG A 943 -39.16 13.88 36.61
CA ARG A 943 -39.49 14.55 37.85
C ARG A 943 -39.29 13.61 39.02
N LEU A 944 -38.34 13.91 39.87
CA LEU A 944 -37.98 13.14 41.05
C LEU A 944 -38.18 13.96 42.31
#